data_2a2d3b2b07eb58df8dcfa1c34a445d3e
#
_entry.id   2a2d3b2b07eb58df8dcfa1c34a445d3e
#
_cell.length_a   1.000
_cell.length_b   1.000
_cell.length_c   1.000
_cell.angle_alpha   90.00
_cell.angle_beta   90.00
_cell.angle_gamma   90.00
#
_symmetry.space_group_name_H-M   'P 1'
#
loop_
_entity.id
_entity.type
_entity.pdbx_description
1 polymer ?
#
loop_
_entity_poly.entity_id
_entity_poly.type
_entity_poly.pdbx_seq_one_letter_code
_entity_poly.pdbx_strand_id
1 'polypeptide(L)'
;MMAGVPLTPTILLVVICHILGANSSFQPALVLDMAEILLENYCFPENLMGMQEAIQQAIKSGEILQISDRKTLAAVLTVGVQGALNDPRLAVSYEPNFVPVMPPVLPSLPMEQLVRLVRNSVKLELLENNVGYLRIDRIIGEETAAKLGPLLRDNIWNKVAHASSLIFDLRFSTAGEQSGVPFIISFFSDPGPPVHIDTIFDRPSNTTKELWTMPSILGERFGKKKDLIILTSKRTMGASEAVAYTLKHMKRAIIVGERSAGGSVKVQKIRIGDSGFYITVPVARSVNPITGQSWEVSGVSPSVNVIAKEAVANAISLLAVRSTIPKAVQTISDIIGRFYSFTDRVPTLLHHLASSDFFSVVSEEDLAAKLNHELQSVCEDPRLIIKLSQDHPVIIEEDLEPEKVPDDPEFLKNLVDTVFKVQILPGNTGYLSFDKFGEVSVMDKLAEEIAKKVYEPLKDTENLIIDLRYNTGGPSASLPILLSFLQDESQKRHFFTIYDRIQNVTTEYNTLAGFTGPVYGSERGVYILTSYYTASAGEEFAYLMQSLHRGTVIGEITSGTLMHSKSFQVEDTDIVITVPFVNFIDNSGECWLGGGVVPDAIVLAEDAVENAHEIIEFHKGVRTLVEETGQLLEIHYAIPEVALKVSKVLLAKWAEGSYRAVVDYESLASQLTSDLQETSGDHRLHIFYCDIEPESLHEVPKIPTVEEVGYIIDALFKSEVLPGNVGYLRFDMMVDMEVVKAIGPQLIKLIWSKLVNTDTLIIDMRYNTGGYPTAIPLLCTYFFDAAPLRHLYTVFDRSTTTMTEIMTLPEVMGQRYGSSKDIYILTSHMTGSAAEAFTRTMKDLDRATVIGEPTVGGSLSSGTYRIADSILYASVPNQLVLSAVTGKVWSVSGVEPHVVAQAPDALAVAQRIITARLVKREQGT
;
A
#
# COMPACT_ATOMS: atom_id res chain seq x y z
N MET A 1 -26.76 4.89 4.89
CA MET A 1 -28.04 4.70 5.57
C MET A 1 -29.13 5.37 4.74
N MET A 2 -29.82 4.62 3.91
CA MET A 2 -31.12 5.03 3.39
C MET A 2 -32.13 4.01 3.94
N ALA A 3 -32.97 4.46 4.84
CA ALA A 3 -34.08 3.67 5.35
C ALA A 3 -35.12 3.51 4.24
N GLY A 4 -35.07 2.37 3.55
CA GLY A 4 -36.18 1.94 2.70
C GLY A 4 -37.34 1.56 3.56
N VAL A 5 -38.47 2.19 3.32
CA VAL A 5 -39.75 1.86 3.93
C VAL A 5 -40.00 0.36 3.76
N PRO A 6 -40.23 -0.43 4.80
CA PRO A 6 -40.55 -1.84 4.65
C PRO A 6 -41.95 -1.95 3.98
N LEU A 7 -41.96 -2.41 2.74
CA LEU A 7 -43.20 -2.84 2.10
C LEU A 7 -43.80 -3.97 2.97
N THR A 8 -44.94 -3.70 3.57
CA THR A 8 -45.62 -4.70 4.39
C THR A 8 -45.96 -5.93 3.53
N PRO A 9 -45.88 -7.15 4.07
CA PRO A 9 -46.21 -8.39 3.34
C PRO A 9 -47.59 -8.36 2.63
N THR A 10 -48.51 -7.60 3.14
CA THR A 10 -49.87 -7.41 2.60
C THR A 10 -49.89 -6.70 1.25
N ILE A 11 -48.96 -5.75 0.98
CA ILE A 11 -48.91 -5.05 -0.32
C ILE A 11 -48.40 -5.98 -1.44
N LEU A 12 -47.44 -6.86 -1.09
CA LEU A 12 -46.87 -7.83 -2.00
C LEU A 12 -47.94 -8.88 -2.43
N LEU A 13 -48.74 -9.32 -1.48
CA LEU A 13 -49.84 -10.27 -1.72
C LEU A 13 -50.96 -9.69 -2.61
N VAL A 14 -51.33 -8.44 -2.38
CA VAL A 14 -52.38 -7.74 -3.17
C VAL A 14 -51.94 -7.53 -4.63
N VAL A 15 -50.67 -7.28 -4.87
CA VAL A 15 -50.14 -7.09 -6.25
C VAL A 15 -50.11 -8.44 -7.00
N ILE A 16 -49.80 -9.53 -6.33
CA ILE A 16 -49.79 -10.89 -6.90
C ILE A 16 -51.23 -11.35 -7.22
N CYS A 17 -52.20 -11.12 -6.32
CA CYS A 17 -53.63 -11.46 -6.54
C CYS A 17 -54.33 -10.65 -7.65
N HIS A 18 -53.89 -9.40 -7.94
CA HIS A 18 -54.45 -8.59 -9.03
C HIS A 18 -53.95 -8.95 -10.42
N ILE A 19 -52.81 -9.64 -10.53
CA ILE A 19 -52.21 -10.06 -11.82
C ILE A 19 -52.79 -11.40 -12.29
N LEU A 20 -53.27 -12.21 -11.39
CA LEU A 20 -53.82 -13.53 -11.68
C LEU A 20 -55.36 -13.47 -11.67
N GLY A 21 -55.96 -13.01 -12.74
CA GLY A 21 -57.42 -13.06 -12.90
C GLY A 21 -58.01 -14.45 -12.64
N ALA A 22 -59.22 -14.50 -12.08
CA ALA A 22 -59.94 -15.58 -11.41
C ALA A 22 -60.15 -16.91 -12.19
N ASN A 23 -59.08 -17.56 -12.67
CA ASN A 23 -59.11 -18.96 -13.08
C ASN A 23 -57.76 -19.62 -12.74
N SER A 24 -57.52 -19.91 -11.45
CA SER A 24 -56.29 -20.54 -10.99
C SER A 24 -56.28 -22.04 -11.32
N SER A 25 -55.40 -22.45 -12.24
CA SER A 25 -54.99 -23.85 -12.35
C SER A 25 -54.24 -24.25 -11.07
N PHE A 26 -54.21 -25.52 -10.70
CA PHE A 26 -53.59 -26.05 -9.47
C PHE A 26 -52.10 -25.63 -9.33
N GLN A 27 -51.34 -25.52 -10.42
CA GLN A 27 -49.90 -25.23 -10.40
C GLN A 27 -49.57 -23.76 -10.03
N PRO A 28 -50.25 -22.73 -10.56
CA PRO A 28 -50.08 -21.36 -10.10
C PRO A 28 -50.40 -21.15 -8.62
N ALA A 29 -51.48 -21.80 -8.12
CA ALA A 29 -51.83 -21.75 -6.69
C ALA A 29 -50.71 -22.34 -5.81
N LEU A 30 -50.15 -23.48 -6.21
CA LEU A 30 -49.06 -24.15 -5.51
C LEU A 30 -47.79 -23.24 -5.40
N VAL A 31 -47.45 -22.51 -6.47
CA VAL A 31 -46.32 -21.59 -6.48
C VAL A 31 -46.58 -20.38 -5.59
N LEU A 32 -47.79 -19.87 -5.53
CA LEU A 32 -48.18 -18.76 -4.65
C LEU A 32 -48.14 -19.16 -3.17
N ASP A 33 -48.70 -20.31 -2.81
CA ASP A 33 -48.65 -20.84 -1.45
C ASP A 33 -47.20 -21.08 -1.01
N MET A 34 -46.35 -21.57 -1.93
CA MET A 34 -44.92 -21.73 -1.68
C MET A 34 -44.21 -20.40 -1.43
N ALA A 35 -44.55 -19.35 -2.19
CA ALA A 35 -43.99 -18.02 -2.01
C ALA A 35 -44.38 -17.41 -0.66
N GLU A 36 -45.62 -17.59 -0.23
CA GLU A 36 -46.12 -17.15 1.06
C GLU A 36 -45.35 -17.82 2.22
N ILE A 37 -45.15 -19.14 2.13
CA ILE A 37 -44.37 -19.90 3.10
C ILE A 37 -42.94 -19.35 3.18
N LEU A 38 -42.32 -19.04 2.05
CA LEU A 38 -40.96 -18.47 2.02
C LEU A 38 -40.90 -17.06 2.64
N LEU A 39 -41.89 -16.21 2.35
CA LEU A 39 -41.97 -14.85 2.93
C LEU A 39 -42.07 -14.86 4.45
N GLU A 40 -42.81 -15.82 5.00
CA GLU A 40 -43.02 -15.92 6.44
C GLU A 40 -41.87 -16.63 7.17
N ASN A 41 -41.25 -17.61 6.55
CA ASN A 41 -40.41 -18.59 7.24
C ASN A 41 -38.92 -18.55 6.85
N TYR A 42 -38.57 -18.05 5.65
CA TYR A 42 -37.16 -18.09 5.19
C TYR A 42 -36.30 -17.13 5.96
N CYS A 43 -35.20 -17.64 6.50
CA CYS A 43 -34.32 -16.89 7.41
C CYS A 43 -33.44 -15.79 6.79
N PHE A 44 -33.42 -15.68 5.45
CA PHE A 44 -32.72 -14.61 4.72
C PHE A 44 -33.70 -13.75 3.92
N PRO A 45 -34.54 -12.93 4.59
CA PRO A 45 -35.58 -12.13 3.93
C PRO A 45 -35.03 -11.16 2.88
N GLU A 46 -33.79 -10.75 3.00
CA GLU A 46 -33.06 -9.92 2.03
C GLU A 46 -32.92 -10.56 0.66
N ASN A 47 -32.87 -11.90 0.57
CA ASN A 47 -32.75 -12.63 -0.68
C ASN A 47 -34.11 -12.78 -1.41
N LEU A 48 -35.22 -12.46 -0.73
CA LEU A 48 -36.56 -12.61 -1.32
C LEU A 48 -36.90 -11.50 -2.33
N MET A 49 -36.11 -10.42 -2.40
CA MET A 49 -36.39 -9.27 -3.27
C MET A 49 -36.39 -9.60 -4.77
N GLY A 50 -35.61 -10.60 -5.22
CA GLY A 50 -35.59 -11.07 -6.61
C GLY A 50 -36.60 -12.19 -6.92
N MET A 51 -37.23 -12.78 -5.90
CA MET A 51 -38.13 -13.93 -6.05
C MET A 51 -39.38 -13.59 -6.85
N GLN A 52 -39.93 -12.39 -6.70
CA GLN A 52 -41.17 -11.97 -7.37
C GLN A 52 -41.00 -11.96 -8.90
N GLU A 53 -39.87 -11.45 -9.39
CA GLU A 53 -39.60 -11.44 -10.83
C GLU A 53 -39.39 -12.84 -11.38
N ALA A 54 -38.69 -13.70 -10.65
CA ALA A 54 -38.45 -15.10 -11.00
C ALA A 54 -39.78 -15.91 -11.07
N ILE A 55 -40.66 -15.70 -10.10
CA ILE A 55 -42.00 -16.34 -10.09
C ILE A 55 -42.83 -15.84 -11.27
N GLN A 56 -42.87 -14.55 -11.53
CA GLN A 56 -43.60 -13.98 -12.66
C GLN A 56 -43.10 -14.53 -14.01
N GLN A 57 -41.80 -14.66 -14.14
CA GLN A 57 -41.18 -15.20 -15.35
C GLN A 57 -41.51 -16.69 -15.53
N ALA A 58 -41.44 -17.50 -14.46
CA ALA A 58 -41.74 -18.91 -14.48
C ALA A 58 -43.24 -19.19 -14.80
N ILE A 59 -44.14 -18.34 -14.32
CA ILE A 59 -45.57 -18.43 -14.64
C ILE A 59 -45.84 -18.00 -16.11
N LYS A 60 -45.21 -16.91 -16.57
CA LYS A 60 -45.36 -16.40 -17.94
C LYS A 60 -44.77 -17.35 -19.01
N SER A 61 -43.69 -18.05 -18.71
CA SER A 61 -43.11 -19.04 -19.64
C SER A 61 -44.02 -20.24 -19.91
N GLY A 62 -44.95 -20.50 -19.00
CA GLY A 62 -45.86 -21.62 -19.12
C GLY A 62 -45.24 -23.01 -18.96
N GLU A 63 -43.93 -23.09 -18.72
CA GLU A 63 -43.22 -24.38 -18.60
C GLU A 63 -43.70 -25.21 -17.43
N ILE A 64 -44.00 -24.56 -16.30
CA ILE A 64 -44.53 -25.23 -15.11
C ILE A 64 -45.91 -25.84 -15.38
N LEU A 65 -46.75 -25.21 -16.22
CA LEU A 65 -48.10 -25.63 -16.56
C LEU A 65 -48.16 -26.94 -17.37
N GLN A 66 -47.07 -27.31 -18.01
CA GLN A 66 -47.01 -28.51 -18.88
C GLN A 66 -46.61 -29.79 -18.12
N ILE A 67 -46.18 -29.66 -16.84
CA ILE A 67 -45.67 -30.77 -16.04
C ILE A 67 -46.85 -31.49 -15.34
N SER A 68 -47.21 -32.65 -15.79
CA SER A 68 -48.29 -33.46 -15.21
C SER A 68 -47.83 -34.40 -14.09
N ASP A 69 -46.55 -34.86 -14.14
CA ASP A 69 -46.01 -35.73 -13.09
C ASP A 69 -45.60 -34.90 -11.86
N ARG A 70 -46.21 -35.22 -10.71
CA ARG A 70 -46.01 -34.45 -9.45
C ARG A 70 -44.64 -34.55 -8.86
N LYS A 71 -43.90 -35.66 -9.06
CA LYS A 71 -42.50 -35.78 -8.61
C LYS A 71 -41.57 -34.95 -9.47
N THR A 72 -41.78 -34.95 -10.78
CA THR A 72 -41.05 -34.09 -11.70
C THR A 72 -41.29 -32.59 -11.40
N LEU A 73 -42.58 -32.25 -11.13
CA LEU A 73 -42.92 -30.87 -10.71
C LEU A 73 -42.17 -30.46 -9.43
N ALA A 74 -42.11 -31.35 -8.43
CA ALA A 74 -41.38 -31.08 -7.19
C ALA A 74 -39.86 -30.83 -7.45
N ALA A 75 -39.27 -31.63 -8.35
CA ALA A 75 -37.87 -31.45 -8.73
C ALA A 75 -37.62 -30.11 -9.44
N VAL A 76 -38.49 -29.73 -10.38
CA VAL A 76 -38.42 -28.46 -11.10
C VAL A 76 -38.61 -27.28 -10.15
N LEU A 77 -39.56 -27.33 -9.23
CA LEU A 77 -39.76 -26.31 -8.22
C LEU A 77 -38.54 -26.19 -7.28
N THR A 78 -37.91 -27.32 -6.94
CA THR A 78 -36.69 -27.32 -6.14
C THR A 78 -35.56 -26.53 -6.85
N VAL A 79 -35.30 -26.88 -8.13
CA VAL A 79 -34.29 -26.17 -8.93
C VAL A 79 -34.63 -24.69 -9.06
N GLY A 80 -35.90 -24.36 -9.26
CA GLY A 80 -36.37 -22.98 -9.37
C GLY A 80 -36.12 -22.16 -8.10
N VAL A 81 -36.52 -22.67 -6.92
CA VAL A 81 -36.32 -21.94 -5.66
C VAL A 81 -34.85 -21.86 -5.26
N GLN A 82 -34.06 -22.93 -5.49
CA GLN A 82 -32.63 -22.92 -5.24
C GLN A 82 -31.92 -21.89 -6.12
N GLY A 83 -32.26 -21.84 -7.41
CA GLY A 83 -31.70 -20.86 -8.33
C GLY A 83 -32.10 -19.42 -8.02
N ALA A 84 -33.39 -19.19 -7.72
CA ALA A 84 -33.88 -17.84 -7.41
C ALA A 84 -33.31 -17.24 -6.11
N LEU A 85 -33.11 -18.07 -5.09
CA LEU A 85 -32.62 -17.63 -3.77
C LEU A 85 -31.14 -17.96 -3.51
N ASN A 86 -30.47 -18.62 -4.48
CA ASN A 86 -29.12 -19.12 -4.36
C ASN A 86 -28.85 -19.89 -3.05
N ASP A 87 -29.85 -20.72 -2.66
CA ASP A 87 -29.76 -21.50 -1.43
C ASP A 87 -30.07 -22.98 -1.71
N PRO A 88 -29.06 -23.87 -1.77
CA PRO A 88 -29.22 -25.29 -2.08
C PRO A 88 -29.94 -26.10 -0.99
N ARG A 89 -30.21 -25.50 0.18
CA ARG A 89 -30.89 -26.15 1.31
C ARG A 89 -32.41 -26.17 1.15
N LEU A 90 -32.96 -25.35 0.26
CA LEU A 90 -34.37 -25.35 -0.09
C LEU A 90 -34.68 -26.59 -0.92
N ALA A 91 -35.76 -27.29 -0.61
CA ALA A 91 -36.17 -28.45 -1.37
C ALA A 91 -37.70 -28.62 -1.36
N VAL A 92 -38.26 -28.88 -2.52
CA VAL A 92 -39.67 -29.21 -2.66
C VAL A 92 -39.82 -30.71 -2.88
N SER A 93 -40.74 -31.37 -2.17
CA SER A 93 -41.01 -32.79 -2.29
C SER A 93 -42.51 -33.06 -2.45
N TYR A 94 -42.88 -34.13 -3.17
CA TYR A 94 -44.27 -34.62 -3.23
C TYR A 94 -44.38 -35.87 -2.39
N GLU A 95 -45.08 -35.76 -1.25
CA GLU A 95 -45.20 -36.79 -0.23
C GLU A 95 -46.64 -36.78 0.35
N PRO A 96 -47.66 -37.29 -0.40
CA PRO A 96 -49.07 -37.17 -0.01
C PRO A 96 -49.43 -37.89 1.32
N ASN A 97 -48.60 -38.86 1.73
CA ASN A 97 -48.78 -39.65 2.95
C ASN A 97 -47.75 -39.30 4.03
N PHE A 98 -47.14 -38.13 3.97
CA PHE A 98 -46.16 -37.72 4.97
C PHE A 98 -46.79 -37.53 6.35
N VAL A 99 -46.30 -38.30 7.31
CA VAL A 99 -46.62 -38.14 8.73
C VAL A 99 -45.36 -37.58 9.42
N PRO A 100 -45.48 -36.41 10.08
CA PRO A 100 -44.36 -35.84 10.82
C PRO A 100 -43.94 -36.82 11.93
N VAL A 101 -42.77 -37.42 11.79
CA VAL A 101 -42.15 -38.19 12.88
C VAL A 101 -41.34 -37.21 13.70
N MET A 102 -41.80 -36.90 14.90
CA MET A 102 -40.98 -36.13 15.84
C MET A 102 -39.85 -37.01 16.36
N PRO A 103 -38.57 -36.66 16.12
CA PRO A 103 -37.47 -37.42 16.71
C PRO A 103 -37.59 -37.34 18.25
N PRO A 104 -37.22 -38.42 18.96
CA PRO A 104 -37.25 -38.38 20.41
C PRO A 104 -36.34 -37.25 20.94
N VAL A 105 -36.89 -36.42 21.83
CA VAL A 105 -36.10 -35.35 22.47
C VAL A 105 -35.09 -36.03 23.38
N LEU A 106 -33.78 -35.87 23.08
CA LEU A 106 -32.68 -36.53 23.78
C LEU A 106 -32.77 -36.44 25.32
N PRO A 107 -33.09 -35.24 25.89
CA PRO A 107 -33.21 -35.14 27.33
C PRO A 107 -34.28 -36.01 27.98
N SER A 108 -35.28 -36.47 27.24
CA SER A 108 -36.35 -37.33 27.76
C SER A 108 -36.02 -38.83 27.77
N LEU A 109 -34.87 -39.21 27.18
CA LEU A 109 -34.44 -40.61 27.16
C LEU A 109 -33.97 -41.09 28.55
N PRO A 110 -34.12 -42.36 28.88
CA PRO A 110 -33.55 -42.98 30.07
C PRO A 110 -32.03 -42.88 30.09
N MET A 111 -31.43 -42.73 31.28
CA MET A 111 -29.99 -42.55 31.45
C MET A 111 -29.15 -43.63 30.75
N GLU A 112 -29.54 -44.88 30.82
CA GLU A 112 -28.84 -45.99 30.13
C GLU A 112 -28.78 -45.81 28.60
N GLN A 113 -29.85 -45.32 28.02
CA GLN A 113 -29.90 -45.09 26.58
C GLN A 113 -29.02 -43.88 26.20
N LEU A 114 -29.04 -42.83 26.99
CA LEU A 114 -28.14 -41.66 26.81
C LEU A 114 -26.65 -42.05 26.89
N VAL A 115 -26.28 -42.84 27.94
CA VAL A 115 -24.91 -43.37 28.10
C VAL A 115 -24.51 -44.25 26.93
N ARG A 116 -25.39 -45.11 26.42
CA ARG A 116 -25.13 -45.96 25.26
C ARG A 116 -24.92 -45.10 23.98
N LEU A 117 -25.74 -44.10 23.81
CA LEU A 117 -25.64 -43.18 22.67
C LEU A 117 -24.32 -42.42 22.68
N VAL A 118 -23.89 -41.86 23.86
CA VAL A 118 -22.61 -41.19 24.00
C VAL A 118 -21.44 -42.13 23.73
N ARG A 119 -21.49 -43.35 24.33
CA ARG A 119 -20.41 -44.34 24.11
C ARG A 119 -20.24 -44.71 22.63
N ASN A 120 -21.31 -44.76 21.85
CA ASN A 120 -21.28 -45.08 20.43
C ASN A 120 -20.87 -43.88 19.55
N SER A 121 -21.04 -42.67 20.05
CA SER A 121 -20.78 -41.41 19.30
C SER A 121 -19.46 -40.74 19.63
N VAL A 122 -18.69 -41.31 20.56
CA VAL A 122 -17.41 -40.75 21.00
C VAL A 122 -16.30 -41.76 20.85
N LYS A 123 -15.19 -41.35 20.23
CA LYS A 123 -13.93 -42.11 20.22
C LYS A 123 -12.84 -41.25 20.86
N LEU A 124 -12.07 -41.88 21.77
CA LEU A 124 -11.03 -41.21 22.51
C LEU A 124 -9.73 -42.03 22.43
N GLU A 125 -8.62 -41.38 22.21
CA GLU A 125 -7.29 -41.98 22.15
C GLU A 125 -6.23 -40.97 22.61
N LEU A 126 -5.18 -41.42 23.25
CA LEU A 126 -3.99 -40.65 23.54
C LEU A 126 -2.88 -41.13 22.58
N LEU A 127 -2.50 -40.29 21.64
CA LEU A 127 -1.48 -40.58 20.64
C LEU A 127 -0.07 -40.26 21.18
N GLU A 128 0.93 -40.61 20.41
CA GLU A 128 2.33 -40.28 20.73
C GLU A 128 2.50 -38.76 20.98
N ASN A 129 3.55 -38.39 21.68
CA ASN A 129 3.86 -37.00 22.07
C ASN A 129 2.77 -36.31 22.90
N ASN A 130 1.97 -37.09 23.65
CA ASN A 130 0.87 -36.59 24.48
C ASN A 130 -0.17 -35.76 23.69
N VAL A 131 -0.47 -36.19 22.46
CA VAL A 131 -1.51 -35.62 21.63
C VAL A 131 -2.86 -36.28 21.94
N GLY A 132 -3.84 -35.54 22.42
CA GLY A 132 -5.19 -36.04 22.62
C GLY A 132 -5.90 -36.15 21.28
N TYR A 133 -6.61 -37.27 21.03
CA TYR A 133 -7.54 -37.42 19.93
C TYR A 133 -8.95 -37.65 20.48
N LEU A 134 -9.86 -36.75 20.13
CA LEU A 134 -11.27 -36.80 20.54
C LEU A 134 -12.17 -36.70 19.31
N ARG A 135 -12.89 -37.76 18.96
CA ARG A 135 -13.91 -37.76 17.93
C ARG A 135 -15.31 -37.67 18.55
N ILE A 136 -16.13 -36.79 18.03
CA ILE A 136 -17.54 -36.67 18.41
C ILE A 136 -18.41 -36.69 17.16
N ASP A 137 -19.31 -37.62 17.08
CA ASP A 137 -20.22 -37.78 15.92
C ASP A 137 -21.54 -36.98 16.05
N ARG A 138 -21.80 -36.35 17.22
CA ARG A 138 -22.94 -35.50 17.49
C ARG A 138 -22.66 -34.51 18.60
N ILE A 139 -23.01 -33.23 18.41
CA ILE A 139 -23.03 -32.24 19.49
C ILE A 139 -24.34 -32.43 20.28
N ILE A 140 -24.23 -32.72 21.57
CA ILE A 140 -25.38 -32.84 22.49
C ILE A 140 -25.77 -31.48 23.03
N GLY A 141 -27.07 -31.23 23.20
CA GLY A 141 -27.59 -29.98 23.75
C GLY A 141 -27.28 -29.77 25.23
N GLU A 142 -27.48 -28.55 25.70
CA GLU A 142 -27.21 -28.10 27.07
C GLU A 142 -27.90 -29.00 28.11
N GLU A 143 -29.21 -29.31 27.98
CA GLU A 143 -29.93 -30.13 28.94
C GLU A 143 -29.38 -31.56 29.03
N THR A 144 -29.03 -32.17 27.90
CA THR A 144 -28.44 -33.51 27.86
C THR A 144 -27.02 -33.46 28.45
N ALA A 145 -26.26 -32.43 28.12
CA ALA A 145 -24.92 -32.21 28.67
C ALA A 145 -24.97 -32.02 30.21
N ALA A 146 -25.95 -31.29 30.71
CA ALA A 146 -26.13 -31.13 32.17
C ALA A 146 -26.43 -32.46 32.88
N LYS A 147 -27.28 -33.28 32.30
CA LYS A 147 -27.59 -34.61 32.86
C LYS A 147 -26.42 -35.58 32.87
N LEU A 148 -25.59 -35.53 31.83
CA LEU A 148 -24.44 -36.42 31.64
C LEU A 148 -23.11 -35.81 32.16
N GLY A 149 -23.11 -34.58 32.61
CA GLY A 149 -21.91 -33.79 32.92
C GLY A 149 -20.80 -34.51 33.68
N PRO A 150 -21.07 -35.13 34.86
CA PRO A 150 -20.04 -35.88 35.59
C PRO A 150 -19.46 -37.05 34.79
N LEU A 151 -20.31 -37.78 34.06
CA LEU A 151 -19.90 -38.93 33.25
C LEU A 151 -19.03 -38.47 32.03
N LEU A 152 -19.42 -37.38 31.38
CA LEU A 152 -18.65 -36.80 30.27
C LEU A 152 -17.29 -36.27 30.74
N ARG A 153 -17.26 -35.60 31.89
CA ARG A 153 -16.03 -35.11 32.49
C ARG A 153 -15.10 -36.28 32.83
N ASP A 154 -15.55 -37.28 33.61
CA ASP A 154 -14.68 -38.29 34.17
C ASP A 154 -14.26 -39.35 33.14
N ASN A 155 -15.11 -39.70 32.20
CA ASN A 155 -14.84 -40.72 31.21
C ASN A 155 -14.26 -40.23 29.88
N ILE A 156 -14.42 -38.94 29.56
CA ILE A 156 -14.00 -38.36 28.28
C ILE A 156 -13.03 -37.22 28.52
N TRP A 157 -13.53 -36.12 29.13
CA TRP A 157 -12.77 -34.87 29.15
C TRP A 157 -11.47 -34.94 29.96
N ASN A 158 -11.51 -35.48 31.18
CA ASN A 158 -10.32 -35.57 32.03
C ASN A 158 -9.19 -36.42 31.40
N LYS A 159 -9.48 -37.27 30.43
CA LYS A 159 -8.47 -38.07 29.73
C LYS A 159 -7.71 -37.30 28.67
N VAL A 160 -8.27 -36.19 28.13
CA VAL A 160 -7.64 -35.36 27.09
C VAL A 160 -7.32 -33.95 27.57
N ALA A 161 -7.90 -33.47 28.66
CA ALA A 161 -7.69 -32.12 29.17
C ALA A 161 -6.21 -31.80 29.49
N HIS A 162 -5.44 -32.81 29.86
CA HIS A 162 -4.02 -32.70 30.20
C HIS A 162 -3.06 -32.99 29.03
N ALA A 163 -3.62 -33.29 27.82
CA ALA A 163 -2.79 -33.45 26.63
C ALA A 163 -2.11 -32.12 26.28
N SER A 164 -0.94 -32.20 25.65
CA SER A 164 -0.17 -31.03 25.19
C SER A 164 -0.84 -30.34 24.02
N SER A 165 -1.52 -31.10 23.17
CA SER A 165 -2.32 -30.65 22.05
C SER A 165 -3.51 -31.55 21.83
N LEU A 166 -4.52 -31.10 21.09
CA LEU A 166 -5.75 -31.87 20.84
C LEU A 166 -6.15 -31.86 19.37
N ILE A 167 -6.43 -33.04 18.85
CA ILE A 167 -7.12 -33.25 17.59
C ILE A 167 -8.59 -33.51 17.89
N PHE A 168 -9.44 -32.57 17.53
CA PHE A 168 -10.89 -32.65 17.72
C PHE A 168 -11.56 -33.03 16.39
N ASP A 169 -11.97 -34.31 16.27
CA ASP A 169 -12.45 -34.87 15.02
C ASP A 169 -13.97 -34.76 14.88
N LEU A 170 -14.40 -33.89 13.97
CA LEU A 170 -15.80 -33.64 13.63
C LEU A 170 -16.16 -34.19 12.22
N ARG A 171 -15.28 -34.94 11.56
CA ARG A 171 -15.50 -35.46 10.19
C ARG A 171 -16.76 -36.29 10.03
N PHE A 172 -17.25 -36.94 11.10
CA PHE A 172 -18.37 -37.81 11.12
C PHE A 172 -19.61 -37.21 11.78
N SER A 173 -19.54 -35.95 12.20
CA SER A 173 -20.62 -35.27 12.93
C SER A 173 -21.63 -34.69 11.97
N THR A 174 -22.74 -35.42 11.81
CA THR A 174 -23.80 -35.13 10.86
C THR A 174 -25.03 -34.52 11.50
N ALA A 175 -25.06 -34.36 12.82
CA ALA A 175 -26.18 -33.82 13.57
C ALA A 175 -25.73 -33.22 14.90
N GLY A 176 -26.58 -32.37 15.50
CA GLY A 176 -26.31 -31.80 16.79
C GLY A 176 -27.32 -30.74 17.18
N GLU A 177 -27.26 -30.30 18.43
CA GLU A 177 -28.12 -29.27 18.98
C GLU A 177 -27.29 -27.98 19.18
N GLN A 178 -27.77 -26.85 18.67
CA GLN A 178 -27.12 -25.57 18.76
C GLN A 178 -26.89 -25.09 20.22
N SER A 179 -27.78 -25.53 21.15
CA SER A 179 -27.61 -25.22 22.58
C SER A 179 -26.36 -25.83 23.19
N GLY A 180 -25.74 -26.82 22.56
CA GLY A 180 -24.48 -27.42 22.99
C GLY A 180 -23.21 -26.69 22.50
N VAL A 181 -23.32 -25.80 21.55
CA VAL A 181 -22.18 -25.05 20.98
C VAL A 181 -21.44 -24.22 22.04
N PRO A 182 -22.15 -23.41 22.89
CA PRO A 182 -21.48 -22.67 23.96
C PRO A 182 -20.70 -23.56 24.92
N PHE A 183 -21.25 -24.73 25.24
CA PHE A 183 -20.64 -25.70 26.13
C PHE A 183 -19.30 -26.18 25.57
N ILE A 184 -19.27 -26.64 24.32
CA ILE A 184 -18.05 -27.12 23.67
C ILE A 184 -16.99 -26.01 23.56
N ILE A 185 -17.38 -24.82 23.09
CA ILE A 185 -16.43 -23.71 22.87
C ILE A 185 -15.81 -23.25 24.22
N SER A 186 -16.58 -23.31 25.31
CA SER A 186 -16.11 -22.88 26.60
C SER A 186 -14.96 -23.73 27.15
N PHE A 187 -14.82 -24.98 26.75
CA PHE A 187 -13.65 -25.80 27.10
C PHE A 187 -12.37 -25.29 26.46
N PHE A 188 -12.47 -24.64 25.30
CA PHE A 188 -11.32 -24.16 24.52
C PHE A 188 -11.03 -22.66 24.71
N SER A 189 -11.82 -21.98 25.54
CA SER A 189 -11.64 -20.59 25.93
C SER A 189 -10.92 -20.49 27.28
N ASP A 190 -10.26 -19.37 27.55
CA ASP A 190 -9.72 -19.09 28.87
C ASP A 190 -10.83 -18.72 29.87
N PRO A 191 -10.59 -18.88 31.18
CA PRO A 191 -11.50 -18.34 32.18
C PRO A 191 -11.48 -16.81 32.13
N GLY A 192 -12.67 -16.20 32.10
CA GLY A 192 -12.82 -14.73 32.02
C GLY A 192 -14.27 -14.34 31.78
N PRO A 193 -14.51 -13.08 31.41
CA PRO A 193 -15.86 -12.66 31.05
C PRO A 193 -16.38 -13.47 29.85
N PRO A 194 -17.69 -13.77 29.82
CA PRO A 194 -18.29 -14.45 28.68
C PRO A 194 -17.99 -13.76 27.36
N VAL A 195 -17.61 -14.54 26.35
CA VAL A 195 -17.35 -14.04 24.98
C VAL A 195 -18.57 -14.34 24.12
N HIS A 196 -19.04 -13.35 23.37
CA HIS A 196 -20.10 -13.53 22.40
C HIS A 196 -19.59 -14.36 21.22
N ILE A 197 -20.24 -15.49 20.95
CA ILE A 197 -19.77 -16.49 19.97
C ILE A 197 -20.67 -16.66 18.77
N ASP A 198 -21.96 -16.36 18.90
CA ASP A 198 -22.92 -16.47 17.80
C ASP A 198 -24.19 -15.70 18.13
N THR A 199 -24.93 -15.29 17.09
CA THR A 199 -26.27 -14.71 17.17
C THR A 199 -27.20 -15.50 16.27
N ILE A 200 -28.22 -16.12 16.82
CA ILE A 200 -29.21 -16.92 16.09
C ILE A 200 -30.50 -16.11 15.93
N PHE A 201 -30.85 -15.84 14.68
CA PHE A 201 -32.16 -15.26 14.33
C PHE A 201 -33.11 -16.36 13.88
N ASP A 202 -34.29 -16.48 14.55
CA ASP A 202 -35.38 -17.41 14.20
C ASP A 202 -36.50 -16.60 13.52
N ARG A 203 -36.74 -16.86 12.27
CA ARG A 203 -37.66 -16.11 11.42
C ARG A 203 -39.15 -16.28 11.83
N PRO A 204 -39.68 -17.51 12.08
CA PRO A 204 -41.06 -17.69 12.43
C PRO A 204 -41.46 -17.00 13.74
N SER A 205 -40.58 -16.97 14.73
CA SER A 205 -40.83 -16.27 15.99
C SER A 205 -40.36 -14.81 15.99
N ASN A 206 -39.63 -14.39 14.95
CA ASN A 206 -39.01 -13.09 14.83
C ASN A 206 -38.17 -12.73 16.08
N THR A 207 -37.42 -13.70 16.61
CA THR A 207 -36.59 -13.54 17.81
C THR A 207 -35.14 -13.74 17.50
N THR A 208 -34.31 -13.03 18.25
CA THR A 208 -32.85 -13.14 18.19
C THR A 208 -32.32 -13.66 19.53
N LYS A 209 -31.46 -14.69 19.49
CA LYS A 209 -30.82 -15.27 20.66
C LYS A 209 -29.29 -15.17 20.49
N GLU A 210 -28.66 -14.50 21.42
CA GLU A 210 -27.19 -14.46 21.50
C GLU A 210 -26.66 -15.67 22.26
N LEU A 211 -25.60 -16.28 21.75
CA LEU A 211 -24.87 -17.35 22.38
C LEU A 211 -23.55 -16.84 22.92
N TRP A 212 -23.26 -17.16 24.16
CA TRP A 212 -22.08 -16.73 24.90
C TRP A 212 -21.33 -17.91 25.47
N THR A 213 -19.99 -17.80 25.62
CA THR A 213 -19.22 -18.78 26.37
C THR A 213 -19.70 -18.84 27.82
N MET A 214 -19.62 -20.02 28.43
CA MET A 214 -20.08 -20.24 29.80
C MET A 214 -19.04 -19.68 30.80
N PRO A 215 -19.45 -18.94 31.81
CA PRO A 215 -18.52 -18.41 32.82
C PRO A 215 -17.83 -19.52 33.63
N SER A 216 -18.51 -20.64 33.84
CA SER A 216 -17.98 -21.83 34.50
C SER A 216 -18.32 -23.09 33.70
N ILE A 217 -17.45 -24.09 33.75
CA ILE A 217 -17.65 -25.38 33.14
C ILE A 217 -17.38 -26.49 34.17
N LEU A 218 -17.86 -27.66 33.89
CA LEU A 218 -17.60 -28.84 34.73
C LEU A 218 -16.32 -29.51 34.27
N GLY A 219 -15.22 -29.30 35.01
CA GLY A 219 -13.87 -29.79 34.68
C GLY A 219 -12.92 -28.65 34.32
N GLU A 220 -11.72 -28.98 33.98
CA GLU A 220 -10.70 -28.00 33.58
C GLU A 220 -10.86 -27.54 32.13
N ARG A 221 -10.54 -26.28 31.86
CA ARG A 221 -10.48 -25.77 30.48
C ARG A 221 -9.20 -26.25 29.79
N PHE A 222 -9.30 -26.62 28.55
CA PHE A 222 -8.12 -26.88 27.72
C PHE A 222 -7.31 -25.57 27.51
N GLY A 223 -8.01 -24.44 27.51
CA GLY A 223 -7.46 -23.11 27.39
C GLY A 223 -6.98 -22.79 25.98
N LYS A 224 -6.40 -21.59 25.79
CA LYS A 224 -5.97 -21.13 24.48
C LYS A 224 -4.48 -21.30 24.17
N LYS A 225 -3.67 -21.69 25.14
CA LYS A 225 -2.21 -21.82 24.95
C LYS A 225 -1.79 -23.13 24.27
N LYS A 226 -2.63 -24.15 24.33
CA LYS A 226 -2.35 -25.46 23.74
C LYS A 226 -2.90 -25.52 22.32
N ASP A 227 -2.21 -26.21 21.42
CA ASP A 227 -2.69 -26.34 20.06
C ASP A 227 -3.97 -27.17 19.95
N LEU A 228 -4.92 -26.68 19.16
CA LEU A 228 -6.17 -27.34 18.85
C LEU A 228 -6.33 -27.44 17.34
N ILE A 229 -6.46 -28.66 16.84
CA ILE A 229 -6.78 -28.92 15.45
C ILE A 229 -8.18 -29.54 15.38
N ILE A 230 -9.02 -29.00 14.49
CA ILE A 230 -10.35 -29.56 14.23
C ILE A 230 -10.34 -30.22 12.85
N LEU A 231 -10.79 -31.46 12.80
CA LEU A 231 -10.93 -32.18 11.54
C LEU A 231 -12.35 -32.05 11.01
N THR A 232 -12.49 -31.69 9.73
CA THR A 232 -13.75 -31.55 9.03
C THR A 232 -13.82 -32.41 7.77
N SER A 233 -15.02 -32.72 7.34
CA SER A 233 -15.28 -33.36 6.04
C SER A 233 -16.56 -32.82 5.43
N LYS A 234 -16.87 -33.19 4.21
CA LYS A 234 -18.15 -32.91 3.53
C LYS A 234 -19.40 -33.40 4.31
N ARG A 235 -19.19 -34.22 5.33
CA ARG A 235 -20.25 -34.78 6.22
C ARG A 235 -20.43 -33.96 7.49
N THR A 236 -19.48 -33.10 7.85
CA THR A 236 -19.58 -32.21 9.03
C THR A 236 -20.72 -31.23 8.80
N MET A 237 -21.73 -31.21 9.69
CA MET A 237 -22.96 -30.47 9.47
C MET A 237 -23.54 -29.87 10.76
N GLY A 238 -24.17 -28.69 10.65
CA GLY A 238 -24.99 -28.07 11.70
C GLY A 238 -24.16 -27.53 12.89
N ALA A 239 -24.51 -27.97 14.14
CA ALA A 239 -23.84 -27.50 15.34
C ALA A 239 -22.31 -27.73 15.33
N SER A 240 -21.84 -28.77 14.64
CA SER A 240 -20.40 -29.03 14.48
C SER A 240 -19.72 -28.03 13.53
N GLU A 241 -20.45 -27.53 12.54
CA GLU A 241 -19.96 -26.43 11.71
C GLU A 241 -19.87 -25.13 12.52
N ALA A 242 -20.88 -24.85 13.35
CA ALA A 242 -20.84 -23.69 14.24
C ALA A 242 -19.64 -23.71 15.18
N VAL A 243 -19.33 -24.89 15.77
CA VAL A 243 -18.12 -25.08 16.61
C VAL A 243 -16.84 -24.82 15.82
N ALA A 244 -16.68 -25.46 14.66
CA ALA A 244 -15.49 -25.33 13.83
C ALA A 244 -15.31 -23.90 13.32
N TYR A 245 -16.39 -23.28 12.83
CA TYR A 245 -16.37 -21.90 12.33
C TYR A 245 -16.00 -20.91 13.41
N THR A 246 -16.66 -20.99 14.57
CA THR A 246 -16.39 -20.06 15.69
C THR A 246 -14.96 -20.20 16.21
N LEU A 247 -14.48 -21.42 16.46
CA LEU A 247 -13.11 -21.63 16.97
C LEU A 247 -12.03 -21.23 15.95
N LYS A 248 -12.29 -21.38 14.65
CA LYS A 248 -11.42 -20.86 13.59
C LYS A 248 -11.30 -19.34 13.66
N HIS A 249 -12.43 -18.64 13.67
CA HIS A 249 -12.44 -17.17 13.61
C HIS A 249 -12.05 -16.53 14.96
N MET A 250 -12.19 -17.23 16.07
CA MET A 250 -11.55 -16.86 17.34
C MET A 250 -10.03 -17.07 17.34
N LYS A 251 -9.43 -17.50 16.24
CA LYS A 251 -8.03 -17.92 16.14
C LYS A 251 -7.66 -18.95 17.23
N ARG A 252 -8.58 -19.86 17.52
CA ARG A 252 -8.38 -20.88 18.58
C ARG A 252 -8.07 -22.25 18.02
N ALA A 253 -8.57 -22.58 16.84
CA ALA A 253 -8.35 -23.86 16.19
C ALA A 253 -7.96 -23.73 14.72
N ILE A 254 -7.04 -24.59 14.29
CA ILE A 254 -6.73 -24.79 12.87
C ILE A 254 -7.63 -25.88 12.31
N ILE A 255 -8.25 -25.62 11.17
CA ILE A 255 -9.16 -26.59 10.54
C ILE A 255 -8.41 -27.39 9.48
N VAL A 256 -8.41 -28.71 9.59
CA VAL A 256 -7.74 -29.63 8.67
C VAL A 256 -8.78 -30.61 8.08
N GLY A 257 -8.77 -30.79 6.76
CA GLY A 257 -9.66 -31.70 6.08
C GLY A 257 -10.39 -31.10 4.89
N GLU A 258 -11.62 -31.49 4.66
CA GLU A 258 -12.44 -30.98 3.58
C GLU A 258 -13.35 -29.84 4.07
N ARG A 259 -13.81 -29.01 3.14
CA ARG A 259 -14.89 -28.04 3.41
C ARG A 259 -16.12 -28.77 3.93
N SER A 260 -16.77 -28.26 4.96
CA SER A 260 -17.96 -28.84 5.56
C SER A 260 -19.20 -28.68 4.68
N ALA A 261 -20.32 -29.28 5.08
CA ALA A 261 -21.51 -29.40 4.26
C ALA A 261 -22.25 -28.10 3.95
N GLY A 262 -22.13 -27.08 4.81
CA GLY A 262 -22.96 -25.86 4.69
C GLY A 262 -24.41 -26.08 5.12
N GLY A 263 -24.60 -26.71 6.25
CA GLY A 263 -25.92 -27.03 6.78
C GLY A 263 -26.73 -25.82 7.22
N SER A 264 -27.75 -26.08 8.03
CA SER A 264 -28.65 -25.05 8.58
C SER A 264 -28.70 -25.13 10.10
N VAL A 265 -28.91 -23.98 10.75
CA VAL A 265 -29.20 -23.92 12.19
C VAL A 265 -30.51 -24.68 12.49
N LYS A 266 -31.55 -24.38 11.71
CA LYS A 266 -32.86 -24.98 11.87
C LYS A 266 -33.56 -25.00 10.53
N VAL A 267 -34.15 -26.15 10.18
CA VAL A 267 -35.01 -26.31 9.01
C VAL A 267 -36.41 -26.76 9.42
N GLN A 268 -37.39 -26.34 8.66
CA GLN A 268 -38.77 -26.85 8.80
C GLN A 268 -39.25 -27.39 7.46
N LYS A 269 -39.97 -28.50 7.51
CA LYS A 269 -40.68 -29.05 6.37
C LYS A 269 -42.13 -28.65 6.48
N ILE A 270 -42.60 -27.78 5.60
CA ILE A 270 -43.87 -27.11 5.66
C ILE A 270 -44.73 -27.62 4.48
N ARG A 271 -46.02 -27.96 4.74
CA ARG A 271 -46.93 -28.35 3.72
C ARG A 271 -47.37 -27.15 2.87
N ILE A 272 -47.39 -27.32 1.57
CA ILE A 272 -47.78 -26.26 0.63
C ILE A 272 -49.30 -26.41 0.36
N GLY A 273 -50.09 -25.52 0.94
CA GLY A 273 -51.58 -25.56 0.85
C GLY A 273 -52.18 -26.92 1.21
N ASP A 274 -53.27 -27.25 0.59
CA ASP A 274 -53.92 -28.59 0.70
C ASP A 274 -53.41 -29.61 -0.31
N SER A 275 -52.19 -29.38 -0.82
CA SER A 275 -51.55 -30.28 -1.79
C SER A 275 -50.77 -31.39 -1.07
N GLY A 276 -50.33 -32.39 -1.74
CA GLY A 276 -49.39 -33.36 -1.17
C GLY A 276 -47.92 -32.92 -1.30
N PHE A 277 -47.66 -31.64 -1.56
CA PHE A 277 -46.33 -31.08 -1.66
C PHE A 277 -45.89 -30.48 -0.34
N TYR A 278 -44.56 -30.54 -0.10
CA TYR A 278 -43.89 -29.95 1.06
C TYR A 278 -42.68 -29.19 0.59
N ILE A 279 -42.40 -28.08 1.26
CA ILE A 279 -41.14 -27.34 1.09
C ILE A 279 -40.31 -27.43 2.38
N THR A 280 -39.03 -27.76 2.24
CA THR A 280 -38.05 -27.67 3.31
C THR A 280 -37.41 -26.27 3.26
N VAL A 281 -37.54 -25.52 4.35
CA VAL A 281 -37.11 -24.11 4.46
C VAL A 281 -36.14 -23.96 5.63
N PRO A 282 -34.99 -23.35 5.45
CA PRO A 282 -34.16 -22.85 6.55
C PRO A 282 -34.87 -21.69 7.25
N VAL A 283 -35.26 -21.92 8.53
CA VAL A 283 -36.08 -20.95 9.29
C VAL A 283 -35.29 -20.15 10.32
N ALA A 284 -34.07 -20.57 10.62
CA ALA A 284 -33.20 -19.80 11.48
C ALA A 284 -31.79 -19.67 10.85
N ARG A 285 -31.12 -18.57 11.12
CA ARG A 285 -29.74 -18.32 10.68
C ARG A 285 -28.81 -17.95 11.82
N SER A 286 -27.53 -18.29 11.65
CA SER A 286 -26.43 -17.92 12.51
C SER A 286 -25.72 -16.70 11.95
N VAL A 287 -25.26 -15.79 12.84
CA VAL A 287 -24.39 -14.67 12.49
C VAL A 287 -23.27 -14.63 13.50
N ASN A 288 -22.06 -14.93 13.05
CA ASN A 288 -20.88 -14.88 13.91
C ASN A 288 -20.49 -13.43 14.19
N PRO A 289 -20.31 -13.01 15.45
CA PRO A 289 -20.02 -11.61 15.80
C PRO A 289 -18.66 -11.10 15.33
N ILE A 290 -17.70 -11.99 15.03
CA ILE A 290 -16.36 -11.62 14.55
C ILE A 290 -16.38 -11.33 13.06
N THR A 291 -17.10 -12.15 12.27
CA THR A 291 -17.09 -12.07 10.80
C THR A 291 -18.30 -11.33 10.24
N GLY A 292 -19.39 -11.18 11.01
CA GLY A 292 -20.68 -10.71 10.51
C GLY A 292 -21.37 -11.69 9.54
N GLN A 293 -20.81 -12.90 9.36
CA GLN A 293 -21.25 -13.90 8.37
C GLN A 293 -21.62 -15.21 9.06
N SER A 294 -22.14 -16.14 8.26
CA SER A 294 -22.51 -17.49 8.69
C SER A 294 -21.70 -18.56 7.95
N TRP A 295 -21.56 -19.72 8.59
CA TRP A 295 -21.04 -20.95 7.98
C TRP A 295 -22.10 -21.65 7.12
N GLU A 296 -23.34 -21.23 7.22
CA GLU A 296 -24.44 -21.82 6.48
C GLU A 296 -24.28 -21.60 4.98
N VAL A 297 -24.78 -22.53 4.18
CA VAL A 297 -24.66 -22.56 2.72
C VAL A 297 -23.24 -22.83 2.22
N SER A 298 -22.28 -21.98 2.61
CA SER A 298 -20.89 -22.07 2.11
C SER A 298 -20.04 -23.15 2.78
N GLY A 299 -20.46 -23.60 3.98
CA GLY A 299 -19.66 -24.46 4.83
C GLY A 299 -18.42 -23.79 5.43
N VAL A 300 -17.73 -24.53 6.28
CA VAL A 300 -16.48 -24.11 6.90
C VAL A 300 -15.32 -24.51 5.99
N SER A 301 -14.59 -23.54 5.45
CA SER A 301 -13.39 -23.79 4.66
C SER A 301 -12.25 -24.21 5.58
N PRO A 302 -11.49 -25.30 5.31
CA PRO A 302 -10.35 -25.69 6.10
C PRO A 302 -9.19 -24.71 5.94
N SER A 303 -8.30 -24.67 6.92
CA SER A 303 -7.01 -23.97 6.85
C SER A 303 -6.02 -24.82 6.04
N VAL A 304 -6.07 -26.14 6.21
CA VAL A 304 -5.32 -27.12 5.43
C VAL A 304 -6.31 -28.04 4.72
N ASN A 305 -6.39 -27.91 3.38
CA ASN A 305 -7.34 -28.67 2.57
C ASN A 305 -6.74 -30.01 2.15
N VAL A 306 -7.23 -31.09 2.75
CA VAL A 306 -6.85 -32.48 2.45
C VAL A 306 -8.08 -33.37 2.46
N ILE A 307 -8.03 -34.50 1.78
CA ILE A 307 -9.13 -35.47 1.81
C ILE A 307 -9.34 -36.01 3.24
N ALA A 308 -10.59 -36.28 3.60
CA ALA A 308 -10.98 -36.64 4.95
C ALA A 308 -10.19 -37.83 5.54
N LYS A 309 -9.79 -38.80 4.73
CA LYS A 309 -9.03 -39.98 5.21
C LYS A 309 -7.60 -39.65 5.65
N GLU A 310 -7.01 -38.59 5.10
CA GLU A 310 -5.64 -38.16 5.38
C GLU A 310 -5.56 -37.09 6.48
N ALA A 311 -6.70 -36.54 6.90
CA ALA A 311 -6.77 -35.41 7.82
C ALA A 311 -6.08 -35.68 9.19
N VAL A 312 -6.15 -36.91 9.71
CA VAL A 312 -5.50 -37.27 10.98
C VAL A 312 -3.98 -37.24 10.84
N ALA A 313 -3.45 -37.86 9.78
CA ALA A 313 -2.00 -37.87 9.54
C ALA A 313 -1.45 -36.44 9.34
N ASN A 314 -2.15 -35.64 8.55
CA ASN A 314 -1.78 -34.23 8.36
C ASN A 314 -1.87 -33.41 9.65
N ALA A 315 -2.87 -33.65 10.51
CA ALA A 315 -2.97 -33.00 11.79
C ALA A 315 -1.81 -33.35 12.73
N ILE A 316 -1.37 -34.59 12.74
CA ILE A 316 -0.19 -35.03 13.51
C ILE A 316 1.07 -34.37 12.99
N SER A 317 1.31 -34.36 11.68
CA SER A 317 2.43 -33.67 11.06
C SER A 317 2.42 -32.16 11.34
N LEU A 318 1.26 -31.53 11.26
CA LEU A 318 1.10 -30.10 11.59
C LEU A 318 1.45 -29.83 13.07
N LEU A 319 1.01 -30.68 14.00
CA LEU A 319 1.35 -30.53 15.41
C LEU A 319 2.86 -30.71 15.66
N ALA A 320 3.52 -31.59 14.90
CA ALA A 320 4.98 -31.74 14.98
C ALA A 320 5.67 -30.43 14.56
N VAL A 321 5.31 -29.83 13.42
CA VAL A 321 5.84 -28.51 12.99
C VAL A 321 5.56 -27.43 14.03
N ARG A 322 4.33 -27.34 14.54
CA ARG A 322 3.99 -26.32 15.53
C ARG A 322 4.76 -26.45 16.84
N SER A 323 5.11 -27.67 17.21
CA SER A 323 5.92 -27.92 18.41
C SER A 323 7.36 -27.41 18.29
N THR A 324 7.88 -27.23 17.07
CA THR A 324 9.23 -26.67 16.86
C THR A 324 9.26 -25.14 16.93
N ILE A 325 8.12 -24.45 16.74
CA ILE A 325 8.05 -22.98 16.67
C ILE A 325 8.73 -22.26 17.86
N PRO A 326 8.45 -22.59 19.13
CA PRO A 326 9.09 -21.90 20.27
C PRO A 326 10.60 -22.05 20.27
N LYS A 327 11.11 -23.26 19.93
CA LYS A 327 12.54 -23.54 19.86
C LYS A 327 13.19 -22.83 18.68
N ALA A 328 12.54 -22.83 17.52
CA ALA A 328 13.02 -22.11 16.34
C ALA A 328 13.13 -20.60 16.59
N VAL A 329 12.11 -19.99 17.17
CA VAL A 329 12.12 -18.56 17.54
C VAL A 329 13.25 -18.26 18.53
N GLN A 330 13.47 -19.14 19.53
CA GLN A 330 14.55 -18.97 20.50
C GLN A 330 15.92 -19.09 19.82
N THR A 331 16.15 -20.13 19.03
CA THR A 331 17.41 -20.36 18.30
C THR A 331 17.74 -19.18 17.38
N ILE A 332 16.76 -18.69 16.62
CA ILE A 332 16.90 -17.53 15.76
C ILE A 332 17.23 -16.27 16.58
N SER A 333 16.56 -16.09 17.72
CA SER A 333 16.82 -14.96 18.62
C SER A 333 18.24 -14.98 19.16
N ASP A 334 18.74 -16.16 19.56
CA ASP A 334 20.09 -16.34 20.06
C ASP A 334 21.15 -16.07 18.96
N ILE A 335 20.89 -16.54 17.74
CA ILE A 335 21.76 -16.29 16.58
C ILE A 335 21.82 -14.78 16.26
N ILE A 336 20.67 -14.12 16.17
CA ILE A 336 20.59 -12.65 15.92
C ILE A 336 21.32 -11.90 17.04
N GLY A 337 21.05 -12.22 18.30
CA GLY A 337 21.67 -11.58 19.45
C GLY A 337 23.20 -11.69 19.47
N ARG A 338 23.73 -12.79 18.97
CA ARG A 338 25.16 -13.06 18.95
C ARG A 338 25.88 -12.50 17.73
N PHE A 339 25.27 -12.58 16.54
CA PHE A 339 25.99 -12.38 15.28
C PHE A 339 25.55 -11.14 14.48
N TYR A 340 24.32 -10.63 14.69
CA TYR A 340 23.83 -9.53 13.88
C TYR A 340 24.64 -8.25 14.12
N SER A 341 25.11 -7.64 13.03
CA SER A 341 26.04 -6.53 13.06
C SER A 341 25.46 -5.20 13.59
N PHE A 342 24.13 -4.97 13.43
CA PHE A 342 23.45 -3.80 13.99
C PHE A 342 22.98 -4.06 15.42
N THR A 343 23.88 -3.88 16.38
CA THR A 343 23.63 -4.19 17.79
C THR A 343 22.52 -3.37 18.43
N ASP A 344 22.29 -2.17 17.97
CA ASP A 344 21.23 -1.25 18.39
C ASP A 344 19.83 -1.74 17.99
N ARG A 345 19.72 -2.46 16.87
CA ARG A 345 18.44 -3.01 16.37
C ARG A 345 18.05 -4.35 17.03
N VAL A 346 19.02 -5.08 17.60
CA VAL A 346 18.81 -6.39 18.21
C VAL A 346 17.67 -6.40 19.22
N PRO A 347 17.60 -5.51 20.24
CA PRO A 347 16.53 -5.57 21.24
C PRO A 347 15.13 -5.46 20.63
N THR A 348 14.96 -4.61 19.61
CA THR A 348 13.68 -4.42 18.91
C THR A 348 13.29 -5.67 18.13
N LEU A 349 14.23 -6.28 17.40
CA LEU A 349 14.00 -7.52 16.64
C LEU A 349 13.59 -8.68 17.57
N LEU A 350 14.31 -8.87 18.69
CA LEU A 350 14.00 -9.94 19.65
C LEU A 350 12.63 -9.75 20.31
N HIS A 351 12.30 -8.51 20.68
CA HIS A 351 11.00 -8.20 21.25
C HIS A 351 9.86 -8.46 20.24
N HIS A 352 10.06 -8.07 18.99
CA HIS A 352 9.09 -8.28 17.93
C HIS A 352 8.86 -9.78 17.67
N LEU A 353 9.92 -10.57 17.50
CA LEU A 353 9.82 -12.02 17.32
C LEU A 353 9.10 -12.72 18.48
N ALA A 354 9.42 -12.33 19.73
CA ALA A 354 8.79 -12.90 20.90
C ALA A 354 7.29 -12.58 21.04
N SER A 355 6.84 -11.47 20.43
CA SER A 355 5.44 -11.02 20.44
C SER A 355 4.65 -11.41 19.19
N SER A 356 5.30 -11.98 18.19
CA SER A 356 4.69 -12.32 16.90
C SER A 356 3.67 -13.46 17.01
N ASP A 357 2.60 -13.36 16.20
CA ASP A 357 1.53 -14.36 16.15
C ASP A 357 1.84 -15.41 15.06
N PHE A 358 2.11 -16.63 15.50
CA PHE A 358 2.37 -17.79 14.63
C PHE A 358 1.14 -18.70 14.47
N PHE A 359 -0.06 -18.24 14.80
CA PHE A 359 -1.27 -19.05 14.70
C PHE A 359 -1.53 -19.58 13.29
N SER A 360 -1.27 -18.78 12.25
CA SER A 360 -1.50 -19.16 10.84
C SER A 360 -0.53 -20.16 10.25
N VAL A 361 0.55 -20.49 10.95
CA VAL A 361 1.60 -21.39 10.46
C VAL A 361 1.10 -22.83 10.41
N VAL A 362 1.16 -23.45 9.22
CA VAL A 362 0.70 -24.82 8.96
C VAL A 362 1.76 -25.72 8.34
N SER A 363 2.93 -25.19 8.00
CA SER A 363 4.09 -25.94 7.48
C SER A 363 5.41 -25.27 7.89
N GLU A 364 6.55 -25.93 7.69
CA GLU A 364 7.86 -25.29 7.88
C GLU A 364 8.11 -24.17 6.87
N GLU A 365 7.59 -24.31 5.67
CA GLU A 365 7.65 -23.27 4.65
C GLU A 365 6.92 -22.00 5.10
N ASP A 366 5.68 -22.15 5.64
CA ASP A 366 4.95 -21.05 6.24
C ASP A 366 5.69 -20.44 7.44
N LEU A 367 6.36 -21.28 8.24
CA LEU A 367 7.14 -20.83 9.40
C LEU A 367 8.33 -19.98 8.95
N ALA A 368 9.09 -20.46 7.96
CA ALA A 368 10.23 -19.72 7.41
C ALA A 368 9.77 -18.39 6.79
N ALA A 369 8.73 -18.42 5.97
CA ALA A 369 8.15 -17.22 5.36
C ALA A 369 7.65 -16.21 6.42
N LYS A 370 6.95 -16.70 7.44
CA LYS A 370 6.44 -15.87 8.55
C LYS A 370 7.57 -15.23 9.35
N LEU A 371 8.57 -16.03 9.74
CA LEU A 371 9.75 -15.54 10.47
C LEU A 371 10.51 -14.49 9.65
N ASN A 372 10.72 -14.74 8.35
CA ASN A 372 11.38 -13.79 7.47
C ASN A 372 10.57 -12.49 7.36
N HIS A 373 9.26 -12.59 7.18
CA HIS A 373 8.37 -11.42 7.11
C HIS A 373 8.42 -10.60 8.41
N GLU A 374 8.36 -11.25 9.56
CA GLU A 374 8.42 -10.56 10.86
C GLU A 374 9.74 -9.83 11.05
N LEU A 375 10.86 -10.43 10.66
CA LEU A 375 12.17 -9.76 10.72
C LEU A 375 12.24 -8.57 9.76
N GLN A 376 11.87 -8.77 8.51
CA GLN A 376 11.96 -7.71 7.48
C GLN A 376 11.01 -6.53 7.76
N SER A 377 9.89 -6.76 8.43
CA SER A 377 8.95 -5.69 8.81
C SER A 377 9.53 -4.68 9.80
N VAL A 378 10.63 -5.02 10.47
CA VAL A 378 11.23 -4.21 11.54
C VAL A 378 12.62 -3.70 11.19
N CYS A 379 13.45 -4.48 10.47
CA CYS A 379 14.87 -4.13 10.33
C CYS A 379 15.27 -3.59 8.95
N GLU A 380 14.47 -3.80 7.91
CA GLU A 380 14.77 -3.37 6.52
C GLU A 380 16.19 -3.76 6.02
N ASP A 381 16.82 -4.78 6.63
CA ASP A 381 18.14 -5.27 6.20
C ASP A 381 17.97 -6.49 5.28
N PRO A 382 18.15 -6.37 3.96
CA PRO A 382 17.94 -7.45 3.01
C PRO A 382 18.92 -8.62 3.19
N ARG A 383 20.00 -8.43 3.93
CA ARG A 383 21.01 -9.46 4.22
C ARG A 383 20.58 -10.42 5.33
N LEU A 384 19.64 -10.01 6.19
CA LEU A 384 19.08 -10.84 7.26
C LEU A 384 17.91 -11.65 6.71
N ILE A 385 18.15 -12.88 6.29
CA ILE A 385 17.20 -13.71 5.54
C ILE A 385 16.94 -15.03 6.23
N ILE A 386 15.67 -15.45 6.26
CA ILE A 386 15.26 -16.80 6.68
C ILE A 386 14.62 -17.51 5.49
N LYS A 387 15.07 -18.73 5.21
CA LYS A 387 14.57 -19.59 4.12
C LYS A 387 14.68 -21.07 4.45
N LEU A 388 14.06 -21.94 3.64
CA LEU A 388 14.28 -23.37 3.70
C LEU A 388 15.61 -23.79 3.04
N SER A 389 16.24 -24.82 3.58
CA SER A 389 17.57 -25.25 3.14
C SER A 389 17.59 -26.02 1.82
N GLN A 390 16.43 -26.41 1.28
CA GLN A 390 16.33 -27.25 0.08
C GLN A 390 16.87 -26.61 -1.20
N ASP A 391 17.07 -25.29 -1.22
CA ASP A 391 17.48 -24.57 -2.43
C ASP A 391 18.97 -24.26 -2.53
N HIS A 392 19.77 -24.39 -1.49
CA HIS A 392 21.22 -24.18 -1.55
C HIS A 392 21.95 -24.99 -0.49
N PRO A 393 22.98 -25.77 -0.87
CA PRO A 393 23.90 -26.33 0.11
C PRO A 393 24.50 -25.17 0.91
N VAL A 394 24.53 -25.33 2.24
CA VAL A 394 25.24 -24.40 3.11
C VAL A 394 26.71 -24.45 2.68
N ILE A 395 27.15 -23.42 1.95
CA ILE A 395 28.55 -23.25 1.64
C ILE A 395 29.17 -22.78 2.96
N ILE A 396 29.73 -23.70 3.70
CA ILE A 396 30.71 -23.36 4.73
C ILE A 396 31.92 -22.92 3.93
N GLU A 397 32.17 -21.61 3.81
CA GLU A 397 33.47 -21.15 3.36
C GLU A 397 34.47 -21.71 4.39
N GLU A 398 35.16 -22.77 4.00
CA GLU A 398 36.39 -23.15 4.66
C GLU A 398 37.36 -22.00 4.49
N ASP A 399 37.92 -21.48 5.57
CA ASP A 399 39.03 -20.51 5.55
C ASP A 399 40.18 -21.16 4.77
N LEU A 400 40.19 -20.98 3.45
CA LEU A 400 41.34 -21.37 2.62
C LEU A 400 42.50 -20.47 3.02
N GLU A 401 43.56 -21.09 3.57
CA GLU A 401 44.81 -20.34 3.82
C GLU A 401 45.23 -19.62 2.51
N PRO A 402 45.52 -18.30 2.58
CA PRO A 402 45.92 -17.55 1.38
C PRO A 402 47.12 -18.20 0.71
N GLU A 403 47.06 -18.43 -0.59
CA GLU A 403 48.21 -18.95 -1.36
C GLU A 403 49.42 -18.04 -1.18
N LYS A 404 50.53 -18.62 -0.71
CA LYS A 404 51.79 -17.88 -0.51
C LYS A 404 52.37 -17.50 -1.88
N VAL A 405 52.26 -16.21 -2.22
CA VAL A 405 52.91 -15.68 -3.44
C VAL A 405 54.41 -15.70 -3.23
N PRO A 406 55.19 -16.26 -4.16
CA PRO A 406 56.68 -16.28 -4.08
C PRO A 406 57.30 -14.89 -4.06
N ASP A 407 58.34 -14.70 -3.28
CA ASP A 407 59.11 -13.46 -3.22
C ASP A 407 60.16 -13.36 -4.35
N ASP A 408 59.81 -13.79 -5.57
CA ASP A 408 60.66 -13.73 -6.76
C ASP A 408 60.32 -12.46 -7.56
N PRO A 409 61.27 -11.51 -7.72
CA PRO A 409 61.03 -10.25 -8.41
C PRO A 409 60.59 -10.42 -9.89
N GLU A 410 61.05 -11.46 -10.60
CA GLU A 410 60.64 -11.72 -11.97
C GLU A 410 59.21 -12.25 -12.03
N PHE A 411 58.84 -13.09 -11.06
CA PHE A 411 57.48 -13.57 -10.88
C PHE A 411 56.54 -12.41 -10.59
N LEU A 412 56.86 -11.56 -9.63
CA LEU A 412 56.06 -10.39 -9.23
C LEU A 412 55.84 -9.41 -10.40
N LYS A 413 56.91 -9.16 -11.18
CA LYS A 413 56.82 -8.29 -12.37
C LYS A 413 55.85 -8.87 -13.43
N ASN A 414 55.98 -10.17 -13.70
CA ASN A 414 55.09 -10.89 -14.65
C ASN A 414 53.65 -10.93 -14.14
N LEU A 415 53.45 -11.00 -12.82
CA LEU A 415 52.12 -11.01 -12.23
C LEU A 415 51.39 -9.68 -12.50
N VAL A 416 52.06 -8.52 -12.38
CA VAL A 416 51.48 -7.21 -12.71
C VAL A 416 51.05 -7.15 -14.16
N ASP A 417 51.92 -7.60 -15.10
CA ASP A 417 51.58 -7.62 -16.54
C ASP A 417 50.43 -8.57 -16.91
N THR A 418 50.23 -9.59 -16.10
CA THR A 418 49.14 -10.56 -16.30
C THR A 418 47.80 -10.09 -15.71
N VAL A 419 47.85 -9.49 -14.54
CA VAL A 419 46.65 -9.08 -13.78
C VAL A 419 46.11 -7.76 -14.31
N PHE A 420 46.99 -6.76 -14.58
CA PHE A 420 46.54 -5.43 -14.96
C PHE A 420 46.69 -5.18 -16.46
N LYS A 421 45.58 -4.81 -17.09
CA LYS A 421 45.55 -4.36 -18.49
C LYS A 421 45.47 -2.85 -18.51
N VAL A 422 46.51 -2.19 -19.04
CA VAL A 422 46.57 -0.73 -19.12
C VAL A 422 46.66 -0.31 -20.58
N GLN A 423 45.81 0.59 -21.01
CA GLN A 423 45.75 1.14 -22.35
C GLN A 423 45.45 2.63 -22.34
N ILE A 424 45.87 3.34 -23.38
CA ILE A 424 45.46 4.74 -23.61
C ILE A 424 44.54 4.71 -24.83
N LEU A 425 43.29 5.04 -24.63
CA LEU A 425 42.25 5.07 -25.66
C LEU A 425 42.24 6.45 -26.36
N PRO A 426 41.56 6.56 -27.53
CA PRO A 426 41.38 7.85 -28.20
C PRO A 426 40.80 8.93 -27.26
N GLY A 427 41.14 10.19 -27.48
CA GLY A 427 40.72 11.29 -26.61
C GLY A 427 41.47 11.36 -25.28
N ASN A 428 42.74 10.84 -25.23
CA ASN A 428 43.58 10.82 -24.03
C ASN A 428 42.87 10.22 -22.78
N THR A 429 42.13 9.15 -23.01
CA THR A 429 41.37 8.40 -21.96
C THR A 429 42.18 7.17 -21.54
N GLY A 430 42.58 7.10 -20.29
CA GLY A 430 43.19 5.94 -19.67
C GLY A 430 42.18 4.81 -19.53
N TYR A 431 42.62 3.56 -19.73
CA TYR A 431 41.82 2.37 -19.48
C TYR A 431 42.60 1.41 -18.60
N LEU A 432 41.99 0.99 -17.50
CA LEU A 432 42.50 0.04 -16.53
C LEU A 432 41.51 -1.10 -16.33
N SER A 433 41.94 -2.35 -16.51
CA SER A 433 41.09 -3.51 -16.21
C SER A 433 41.86 -4.54 -15.38
N PHE A 434 41.18 -5.13 -14.40
CA PHE A 434 41.71 -6.23 -13.58
C PHE A 434 40.52 -7.04 -12.96
N ASP A 435 40.75 -8.34 -12.74
CA ASP A 435 39.67 -9.28 -12.40
C ASP A 435 39.53 -9.53 -10.89
N LYS A 436 40.51 -9.14 -10.04
CA LYS A 436 40.49 -9.32 -8.59
C LYS A 436 41.27 -8.25 -7.85
N PHE A 437 40.83 -7.91 -6.65
CA PHE A 437 41.63 -7.19 -5.66
C PHE A 437 42.54 -8.19 -4.94
N GLY A 438 43.84 -7.92 -4.92
CA GLY A 438 44.83 -8.79 -4.29
C GLY A 438 44.95 -8.58 -2.78
N GLU A 439 45.50 -9.58 -2.07
CA GLU A 439 45.82 -9.43 -0.66
C GLU A 439 46.76 -8.27 -0.41
N VAL A 440 46.58 -7.50 0.69
CA VAL A 440 47.41 -6.31 1.01
C VAL A 440 48.91 -6.65 1.02
N SER A 441 49.29 -7.76 1.63
CA SER A 441 50.68 -8.23 1.67
C SER A 441 51.27 -8.53 0.31
N VAL A 442 50.45 -8.92 -0.66
CA VAL A 442 50.87 -9.11 -2.06
C VAL A 442 50.93 -7.78 -2.77
N MET A 443 49.94 -6.93 -2.61
CA MET A 443 49.90 -5.59 -3.21
C MET A 443 51.04 -4.70 -2.74
N ASP A 444 51.43 -4.76 -1.47
CA ASP A 444 52.60 -4.05 -0.93
C ASP A 444 53.92 -4.49 -1.63
N LYS A 445 54.09 -5.79 -1.90
CA LYS A 445 55.23 -6.29 -2.66
C LYS A 445 55.26 -5.83 -4.12
N LEU A 446 54.05 -5.62 -4.68
CA LEU A 446 53.88 -5.18 -6.08
C LEU A 446 53.86 -3.66 -6.24
N ALA A 447 53.86 -2.89 -5.13
CA ALA A 447 53.60 -1.44 -5.14
C ALA A 447 54.49 -0.68 -6.15
N GLU A 448 55.79 -0.96 -6.21
CA GLU A 448 56.74 -0.28 -7.14
C GLU A 448 56.43 -0.65 -8.60
N GLU A 449 56.14 -1.89 -8.89
CA GLU A 449 55.84 -2.35 -10.27
C GLU A 449 54.46 -1.83 -10.72
N ILE A 450 53.47 -1.79 -9.81
CA ILE A 450 52.15 -1.20 -10.06
C ILE A 450 52.29 0.30 -10.34
N ALA A 451 53.04 1.02 -9.50
CA ALA A 451 53.30 2.44 -9.73
C ALA A 451 53.89 2.71 -11.11
N LYS A 452 54.88 1.90 -11.55
CA LYS A 452 55.57 2.05 -12.83
C LYS A 452 54.74 1.62 -14.04
N LYS A 453 53.99 0.52 -13.92
CA LYS A 453 53.30 -0.10 -15.08
C LYS A 453 51.83 0.28 -15.18
N VAL A 454 51.22 0.67 -14.06
CA VAL A 454 49.78 1.02 -14.01
C VAL A 454 49.62 2.53 -13.82
N TYR A 455 50.16 3.12 -12.75
CA TYR A 455 49.86 4.50 -12.41
C TYR A 455 50.63 5.52 -13.27
N GLU A 456 51.92 5.27 -13.55
CA GLU A 456 52.72 6.19 -14.34
C GLU A 456 52.19 6.39 -15.78
N PRO A 457 51.76 5.37 -16.52
CA PRO A 457 51.14 5.56 -17.84
C PRO A 457 49.80 6.31 -17.80
N LEU A 458 49.03 6.20 -16.71
CA LEU A 458 47.67 6.75 -16.59
C LEU A 458 47.65 8.20 -16.03
N LYS A 459 48.65 8.60 -15.27
CA LYS A 459 48.66 9.85 -14.51
C LYS A 459 48.36 11.11 -15.31
N ASP A 460 48.70 11.15 -16.59
CA ASP A 460 48.56 12.32 -17.46
C ASP A 460 47.35 12.25 -18.40
N THR A 461 46.51 11.22 -18.27
CA THR A 461 45.25 11.10 -19.03
C THR A 461 44.21 12.08 -18.52
N GLU A 462 43.33 12.56 -19.41
CA GLU A 462 42.26 13.50 -19.05
C GLU A 462 41.11 12.79 -18.33
N ASN A 463 40.83 11.57 -18.74
CA ASN A 463 39.78 10.71 -18.17
C ASN A 463 40.36 9.31 -17.92
N LEU A 464 39.77 8.58 -16.98
CA LEU A 464 40.15 7.21 -16.64
C LEU A 464 38.91 6.31 -16.58
N ILE A 465 38.93 5.25 -17.40
CA ILE A 465 37.94 4.16 -17.31
C ILE A 465 38.58 3.03 -16.50
N ILE A 466 37.90 2.61 -15.43
CA ILE A 466 38.28 1.44 -14.62
C ILE A 466 37.24 0.36 -14.88
N ASP A 467 37.65 -0.68 -15.57
CA ASP A 467 36.74 -1.76 -15.99
C ASP A 467 36.73 -2.91 -14.99
N LEU A 468 35.64 -3.00 -14.24
CA LEU A 468 35.39 -4.03 -13.23
C LEU A 468 34.32 -5.03 -13.68
N ARG A 469 33.93 -5.07 -14.96
CA ARG A 469 32.84 -5.94 -15.45
C ARG A 469 33.08 -7.42 -15.16
N TYR A 470 34.32 -7.85 -15.01
CA TYR A 470 34.66 -9.23 -14.67
C TYR A 470 35.39 -9.34 -13.32
N ASN A 471 35.35 -8.30 -12.51
CA ASN A 471 36.00 -8.28 -11.20
C ASN A 471 35.17 -9.03 -10.16
N THR A 472 35.66 -10.15 -9.68
CA THR A 472 34.99 -11.00 -8.70
C THR A 472 35.30 -10.61 -7.25
N GLY A 473 35.95 -9.47 -7.00
CA GLY A 473 36.27 -8.94 -5.67
C GLY A 473 37.62 -9.32 -5.11
N GLY A 474 37.70 -9.53 -3.83
CA GLY A 474 38.89 -9.78 -3.03
C GLY A 474 38.80 -9.09 -1.67
N PRO A 475 39.93 -8.89 -0.94
CA PRO A 475 39.89 -8.26 0.38
C PRO A 475 39.59 -6.76 0.29
N SER A 476 38.58 -6.30 1.04
CA SER A 476 38.22 -4.88 1.19
C SER A 476 39.40 -4.01 1.69
N ALA A 477 40.30 -4.62 2.46
CA ALA A 477 41.49 -3.95 3.00
C ALA A 477 42.44 -3.44 1.92
N SER A 478 42.35 -3.93 0.68
CA SER A 478 43.19 -3.49 -0.45
C SER A 478 42.59 -2.31 -1.24
N LEU A 479 41.33 -1.97 -1.05
CA LEU A 479 40.66 -0.85 -1.71
C LEU A 479 41.40 0.49 -1.55
N PRO A 480 41.94 0.82 -0.35
CA PRO A 480 42.66 2.08 -0.16
C PRO A 480 43.84 2.28 -1.10
N ILE A 481 44.42 1.21 -1.66
CA ILE A 481 45.55 1.29 -2.59
C ILE A 481 45.12 2.02 -3.87
N LEU A 482 44.05 1.56 -4.51
CA LEU A 482 43.55 2.20 -5.72
C LEU A 482 42.84 3.52 -5.43
N LEU A 483 42.13 3.62 -4.31
CA LEU A 483 41.46 4.85 -3.89
C LEU A 483 42.51 5.98 -3.63
N SER A 484 43.68 5.66 -3.05
CA SER A 484 44.74 6.62 -2.83
C SER A 484 45.34 7.15 -4.12
N PHE A 485 45.47 6.34 -5.17
CA PHE A 485 45.88 6.79 -6.49
C PHE A 485 44.93 7.87 -7.06
N LEU A 486 43.65 7.77 -6.78
CA LEU A 486 42.61 8.65 -7.32
C LEU A 486 42.41 9.95 -6.51
N GLN A 487 43.16 10.17 -5.43
CA GLN A 487 43.11 11.37 -4.59
C GLN A 487 44.28 12.30 -4.86
N ASP A 488 44.24 13.47 -4.22
CA ASP A 488 45.34 14.45 -4.26
C ASP A 488 46.39 14.12 -3.19
N GLU A 489 47.67 14.38 -3.47
CA GLU A 489 48.80 14.03 -2.60
C GLU A 489 48.71 14.58 -1.16
N SER A 490 48.05 15.71 -0.96
CA SER A 490 48.04 16.45 0.30
C SER A 490 46.87 16.14 1.22
N GLN A 491 45.88 15.36 0.79
CA GLN A 491 44.64 15.16 1.54
C GLN A 491 44.60 13.79 2.21
N LYS A 492 44.67 13.77 3.54
CA LYS A 492 44.28 12.60 4.31
C LYS A 492 42.77 12.52 4.33
N ARG A 493 42.18 11.52 3.64
CA ARG A 493 40.75 11.31 3.52
C ARG A 493 40.39 9.98 4.12
N HIS A 494 39.29 9.94 4.91
CA HIS A 494 38.63 8.69 5.31
C HIS A 494 37.82 8.19 4.13
N PHE A 495 37.90 6.87 3.84
CA PHE A 495 37.16 6.23 2.75
C PHE A 495 35.98 5.46 3.28
N PHE A 496 36.22 4.54 4.21
CA PHE A 496 35.19 3.69 4.80
C PHE A 496 35.65 3.09 6.14
N THR A 497 34.69 2.55 6.88
CA THR A 497 34.91 1.86 8.15
C THR A 497 34.27 0.47 8.09
N ILE A 498 34.98 -0.54 8.56
CA ILE A 498 34.44 -1.90 8.73
C ILE A 498 34.25 -2.16 10.22
N TYR A 499 33.03 -2.54 10.63
CA TYR A 499 32.74 -3.08 11.94
C TYR A 499 32.48 -4.59 11.86
N ASP A 500 33.33 -5.40 12.49
CA ASP A 500 33.15 -6.86 12.61
C ASP A 500 32.53 -7.19 13.96
N ARG A 501 31.32 -7.73 13.96
CA ARG A 501 30.55 -8.12 15.15
C ARG A 501 31.17 -9.31 15.88
N ILE A 502 31.76 -10.27 15.14
CA ILE A 502 32.32 -11.50 15.73
C ILE A 502 33.58 -11.18 16.50
N GLN A 503 34.44 -10.38 15.91
CA GLN A 503 35.70 -9.94 16.54
C GLN A 503 35.49 -8.74 17.47
N ASN A 504 34.34 -8.04 17.33
CA ASN A 504 34.03 -6.78 18.00
C ASN A 504 35.12 -5.70 17.76
N VAL A 505 35.55 -5.58 16.50
CA VAL A 505 36.59 -4.67 16.07
C VAL A 505 36.04 -3.70 15.04
N THR A 506 36.42 -2.42 15.17
CA THR A 506 36.16 -1.38 14.19
C THR A 506 37.48 -0.98 13.54
N THR A 507 37.55 -1.05 12.21
CA THR A 507 38.75 -0.68 11.43
C THR A 507 38.39 0.43 10.46
N GLU A 508 39.13 1.56 10.56
CA GLU A 508 38.99 2.68 9.64
C GLU A 508 40.00 2.57 8.49
N TYR A 509 39.54 2.79 7.28
CA TYR A 509 40.35 2.80 6.06
C TYR A 509 40.46 4.20 5.50
N ASN A 510 41.69 4.68 5.42
CA ASN A 510 42.03 6.04 5.03
C ASN A 510 43.00 6.04 3.83
N THR A 511 43.25 7.20 3.25
CA THR A 511 44.34 7.41 2.31
C THR A 511 45.64 6.86 2.88
N LEU A 512 46.37 6.06 2.11
CA LEU A 512 47.58 5.40 2.55
C LEU A 512 48.71 6.42 2.86
N ALA A 513 49.24 6.33 4.07
CA ALA A 513 50.46 7.09 4.41
C ALA A 513 51.64 6.46 3.70
N GLY A 514 52.31 7.22 2.84
CA GLY A 514 53.45 6.73 2.04
C GLY A 514 53.05 5.94 0.81
N PHE A 515 51.93 6.31 0.19
CA PHE A 515 51.52 5.76 -1.10
C PHE A 515 52.67 5.81 -2.12
N THR A 516 52.98 4.68 -2.74
CA THR A 516 54.04 4.55 -3.72
C THR A 516 53.52 4.83 -5.13
N GLY A 517 54.01 5.86 -5.77
CA GLY A 517 53.69 6.23 -7.17
C GLY A 517 53.07 7.61 -7.32
N PRO A 518 52.81 8.03 -8.56
CA PRO A 518 52.09 9.25 -8.84
C PRO A 518 50.62 9.13 -8.47
N VAL A 519 49.98 10.27 -8.22
CA VAL A 519 48.52 10.34 -8.03
C VAL A 519 47.80 10.80 -9.31
N TYR A 520 46.60 10.31 -9.54
CA TYR A 520 45.75 10.75 -10.63
C TYR A 520 45.07 12.09 -10.33
N GLY A 521 44.80 12.34 -9.07
CA GLY A 521 44.17 13.56 -8.57
C GLY A 521 42.61 13.47 -8.54
N SER A 522 42.05 14.44 -7.85
CA SER A 522 40.61 14.47 -7.56
C SER A 522 39.74 15.10 -8.67
N GLU A 523 40.34 15.95 -9.54
CA GLU A 523 39.54 16.76 -10.47
C GLU A 523 39.15 16.03 -11.77
N ARG A 524 39.97 15.09 -12.21
CA ARG A 524 39.78 14.40 -13.50
C ARG A 524 38.66 13.40 -13.45
N GLY A 525 38.01 13.15 -14.61
CA GLY A 525 36.90 12.18 -14.75
C GLY A 525 37.36 10.75 -14.50
N VAL A 526 36.60 10.01 -13.72
CA VAL A 526 36.77 8.56 -13.50
C VAL A 526 35.45 7.87 -13.75
N TYR A 527 35.48 6.80 -14.55
CA TYR A 527 34.33 6.06 -15.00
C TYR A 527 34.52 4.58 -14.68
N ILE A 528 33.59 3.98 -13.92
CA ILE A 528 33.68 2.62 -13.43
C ILE A 528 32.72 1.76 -14.23
N LEU A 529 33.24 0.76 -14.94
CA LEU A 529 32.40 -0.17 -15.68
C LEU A 529 32.05 -1.37 -14.81
N THR A 530 30.78 -1.71 -14.71
CA THR A 530 30.25 -2.81 -13.90
C THR A 530 29.43 -3.79 -14.74
N SER A 531 29.29 -5.01 -14.26
CA SER A 531 28.37 -6.00 -14.77
C SER A 531 27.81 -6.85 -13.64
N TYR A 532 26.90 -7.76 -13.97
CA TYR A 532 26.40 -8.76 -13.01
C TYR A 532 27.53 -9.61 -12.40
N TYR A 533 28.68 -9.74 -13.02
CA TYR A 533 29.83 -10.47 -12.48
C TYR A 533 30.69 -9.64 -11.52
N THR A 534 30.51 -8.32 -11.46
CA THR A 534 31.18 -7.46 -10.48
C THR A 534 30.70 -7.83 -9.08
N ALA A 535 31.60 -8.30 -8.21
CA ALA A 535 31.23 -8.88 -6.93
C ALA A 535 32.16 -8.43 -5.79
N SER A 536 31.66 -8.53 -4.53
CA SER A 536 32.45 -8.33 -3.31
C SER A 536 33.24 -6.99 -3.31
N ALA A 537 34.57 -6.97 -3.09
CA ALA A 537 35.37 -5.73 -3.11
C ALA A 537 35.25 -4.94 -4.43
N GLY A 538 34.88 -5.58 -5.56
CA GLY A 538 34.55 -4.88 -6.80
C GLY A 538 33.31 -4.03 -6.69
N GLU A 539 32.28 -4.55 -6.02
CA GLU A 539 31.05 -3.81 -5.71
C GLU A 539 31.32 -2.69 -4.70
N GLU A 540 32.09 -2.99 -3.63
CA GLU A 540 32.47 -1.99 -2.62
C GLU A 540 33.21 -0.82 -3.27
N PHE A 541 34.14 -1.10 -4.19
CA PHE A 541 34.85 -0.05 -4.90
C PHE A 541 33.90 0.81 -5.76
N ALA A 542 33.00 0.19 -6.53
CA ALA A 542 32.02 0.92 -7.31
C ALA A 542 31.09 1.77 -6.41
N TYR A 543 30.58 1.22 -5.29
CA TYR A 543 29.81 1.93 -4.29
C TYR A 543 30.56 3.13 -3.72
N LEU A 544 31.82 2.94 -3.31
CA LEU A 544 32.65 4.01 -2.78
C LEU A 544 32.91 5.12 -3.81
N MET A 545 33.06 4.80 -5.09
CA MET A 545 33.23 5.79 -6.14
C MET A 545 32.00 6.70 -6.31
N GLN A 546 30.79 6.15 -6.10
CA GLN A 546 29.54 6.94 -6.04
C GLN A 546 29.44 7.74 -4.74
N SER A 547 29.58 7.11 -3.57
CA SER A 547 29.39 7.77 -2.27
C SER A 547 30.44 8.85 -2.00
N LEU A 548 31.65 8.69 -2.54
CA LEU A 548 32.73 9.70 -2.48
C LEU A 548 32.56 10.80 -3.55
N HIS A 549 31.56 10.73 -4.39
CA HIS A 549 31.38 11.59 -5.56
C HIS A 549 32.66 11.67 -6.43
N ARG A 550 33.36 10.53 -6.56
CA ARG A 550 34.66 10.47 -7.23
C ARG A 550 34.58 9.91 -8.64
N GLY A 551 33.56 9.13 -8.97
CA GLY A 551 33.42 8.51 -10.29
C GLY A 551 31.98 8.28 -10.65
N THR A 552 31.77 8.06 -11.96
CA THR A 552 30.49 7.67 -12.56
C THR A 552 30.49 6.17 -12.78
N VAL A 553 29.46 5.45 -12.33
CA VAL A 553 29.32 4.00 -12.51
C VAL A 553 28.41 3.71 -13.70
N ILE A 554 28.87 2.86 -14.62
CA ILE A 554 28.25 2.59 -15.92
C ILE A 554 28.19 1.09 -16.16
N GLY A 555 27.06 0.56 -16.56
CA GLY A 555 26.91 -0.86 -16.91
C GLY A 555 25.67 -1.51 -16.29
N GLU A 556 25.83 -2.75 -15.87
CA GLU A 556 24.74 -3.52 -15.23
C GLU A 556 24.83 -3.40 -13.71
N ILE A 557 23.69 -3.64 -13.04
CA ILE A 557 23.65 -3.78 -11.57
C ILE A 557 24.58 -4.91 -11.17
N THR A 558 25.44 -4.69 -10.18
CA THR A 558 26.43 -5.67 -9.74
C THR A 558 25.77 -6.88 -9.06
N SER A 559 26.54 -7.93 -8.77
CA SER A 559 26.04 -9.24 -8.34
C SER A 559 25.17 -9.22 -7.07
N GLY A 560 25.33 -8.19 -6.22
CA GLY A 560 24.64 -8.13 -4.93
C GLY A 560 25.09 -9.21 -3.97
N THR A 561 26.34 -9.66 -4.06
CA THR A 561 26.86 -10.75 -3.24
C THR A 561 26.75 -10.34 -1.77
N LEU A 562 26.10 -11.19 -0.97
CA LEU A 562 25.91 -10.97 0.47
C LEU A 562 27.27 -10.99 1.18
N MET A 563 27.83 -9.82 1.35
CA MET A 563 29.13 -9.67 1.99
C MET A 563 29.05 -9.99 3.47
N HIS A 564 30.04 -10.79 3.94
CA HIS A 564 30.27 -11.06 5.35
C HIS A 564 28.99 -11.46 6.14
N SER A 565 28.21 -12.35 5.55
CA SER A 565 27.07 -12.98 6.18
C SER A 565 27.37 -14.45 6.50
N LYS A 566 26.77 -14.97 7.56
CA LYS A 566 26.92 -16.36 7.96
C LYS A 566 25.57 -17.04 8.06
N SER A 567 25.48 -18.25 7.48
CA SER A 567 24.26 -19.04 7.50
C SER A 567 24.31 -20.07 8.63
N PHE A 568 23.20 -20.19 9.33
CA PHE A 568 23.02 -21.11 10.45
C PHE A 568 21.76 -21.93 10.24
N GLN A 569 21.88 -23.25 10.41
CA GLN A 569 20.74 -24.17 10.46
C GLN A 569 19.99 -23.94 11.78
N VAL A 570 18.66 -23.80 11.70
CA VAL A 570 17.81 -23.82 12.89
C VAL A 570 17.55 -25.26 13.27
N GLU A 571 18.04 -25.66 14.46
CA GLU A 571 17.99 -27.05 14.93
C GLU A 571 16.60 -27.69 14.81
N ASP A 572 16.56 -28.93 14.41
CA ASP A 572 15.37 -29.76 14.23
C ASP A 572 14.39 -29.26 13.15
N THR A 573 14.85 -28.40 12.24
CA THR A 573 14.06 -27.90 11.10
C THR A 573 14.91 -27.82 9.84
N ASP A 574 14.27 -27.67 8.67
CA ASP A 574 14.94 -27.36 7.40
C ASP A 574 15.14 -25.85 7.19
N ILE A 575 14.96 -25.04 8.24
CA ILE A 575 15.07 -23.58 8.18
C ILE A 575 16.52 -23.16 8.35
N VAL A 576 16.96 -22.23 7.51
CA VAL A 576 18.28 -21.58 7.57
C VAL A 576 18.08 -20.08 7.76
N ILE A 577 18.81 -19.51 8.72
CA ILE A 577 18.94 -18.06 8.88
C ILE A 577 20.32 -17.61 8.41
N THR A 578 20.37 -16.61 7.51
CA THR A 578 21.58 -15.90 7.11
C THR A 578 21.64 -14.58 7.84
N VAL A 579 22.75 -14.35 8.55
CA VAL A 579 22.92 -13.15 9.40
C VAL A 579 24.19 -12.41 8.98
N PRO A 580 24.09 -11.12 8.62
CA PRO A 580 25.25 -10.29 8.38
C PRO A 580 25.97 -9.97 9.70
N PHE A 581 27.27 -10.20 9.74
CA PHE A 581 28.10 -9.94 10.93
C PHE A 581 29.10 -8.79 10.73
N VAL A 582 29.19 -8.23 9.52
CA VAL A 582 30.04 -7.08 9.21
C VAL A 582 29.17 -5.94 8.69
N ASN A 583 29.47 -4.71 9.14
CA ASN A 583 28.96 -3.47 8.57
C ASN A 583 30.06 -2.77 7.78
N PHE A 584 29.76 -2.45 6.54
CA PHE A 584 30.56 -1.60 5.68
C PHE A 584 29.96 -0.20 5.71
N ILE A 585 30.66 0.74 6.31
CA ILE A 585 30.19 2.11 6.58
C ILE A 585 31.02 3.07 5.74
N ASP A 586 30.38 3.85 4.89
CA ASP A 586 31.06 4.80 4.03
C ASP A 586 31.53 6.06 4.79
N ASN A 587 32.11 7.02 4.07
CA ASN A 587 32.62 8.26 4.64
C ASN A 587 31.53 9.22 5.16
N SER A 588 30.27 9.03 4.77
CA SER A 588 29.13 9.80 5.28
C SER A 588 28.59 9.24 6.61
N GLY A 589 28.99 8.01 6.96
CA GLY A 589 28.48 7.25 8.09
C GLY A 589 27.31 6.34 7.72
N GLU A 590 26.93 6.27 6.44
CA GLU A 590 25.88 5.37 5.95
C GLU A 590 26.43 3.95 5.81
N CYS A 591 25.62 2.99 6.22
CA CYS A 591 25.97 1.58 6.10
C CYS A 591 25.43 1.03 4.77
N TRP A 592 26.33 0.53 3.92
CA TRP A 592 25.92 -0.16 2.71
C TRP A 592 25.38 -1.56 3.05
N LEU A 593 24.13 -1.79 2.70
CA LEU A 593 23.44 -3.04 3.02
C LEU A 593 23.57 -4.13 1.94
N GLY A 594 24.36 -3.87 0.87
CA GLY A 594 24.47 -4.78 -0.27
C GLY A 594 23.27 -4.66 -1.22
N GLY A 595 22.95 -5.73 -1.92
CA GLY A 595 21.86 -5.73 -2.92
C GLY A 595 22.30 -5.33 -4.33
N GLY A 596 23.63 -5.19 -4.53
CA GLY A 596 24.24 -4.72 -5.76
C GLY A 596 24.32 -3.18 -5.84
N VAL A 597 25.27 -2.71 -6.61
CA VAL A 597 25.43 -1.29 -6.93
C VAL A 597 24.61 -1.00 -8.18
N VAL A 598 23.69 -0.05 -8.05
CA VAL A 598 22.90 0.44 -9.19
C VAL A 598 23.78 1.48 -9.93
N PRO A 599 24.16 1.25 -11.19
CA PRO A 599 24.96 2.21 -11.95
C PRO A 599 24.22 3.54 -12.16
N ASP A 600 24.99 4.62 -12.34
CA ASP A 600 24.47 5.93 -12.74
C ASP A 600 23.91 5.87 -14.18
N ALA A 601 24.56 5.08 -15.06
CA ALA A 601 24.05 4.74 -16.37
C ALA A 601 23.85 3.23 -16.49
N ILE A 602 22.59 2.79 -16.59
CA ILE A 602 22.24 1.35 -16.74
C ILE A 602 22.26 1.00 -18.21
N VAL A 603 23.28 0.23 -18.61
CA VAL A 603 23.46 -0.28 -19.98
C VAL A 603 23.96 -1.72 -19.92
N LEU A 604 23.86 -2.46 -21.02
CA LEU A 604 24.46 -3.81 -21.11
C LEU A 604 25.98 -3.73 -20.94
N ALA A 605 26.56 -4.74 -20.32
CA ALA A 605 27.99 -4.80 -20.07
C ALA A 605 28.84 -4.65 -21.35
N GLU A 606 28.36 -5.16 -22.49
CA GLU A 606 29.03 -5.03 -23.77
C GLU A 606 29.07 -3.60 -24.31
N ASP A 607 28.06 -2.79 -24.01
CA ASP A 607 27.94 -1.39 -24.48
C ASP A 607 28.58 -0.38 -23.51
N ALA A 608 28.99 -0.80 -22.32
CA ALA A 608 29.44 0.08 -21.24
C ALA A 608 30.69 0.94 -21.63
N VAL A 609 31.59 0.44 -22.44
CA VAL A 609 32.77 1.20 -22.91
C VAL A 609 32.35 2.32 -23.85
N GLU A 610 31.48 2.04 -24.81
CA GLU A 610 30.99 3.03 -25.79
C GLU A 610 30.20 4.12 -25.05
N ASN A 611 29.31 3.71 -24.17
CA ASN A 611 28.50 4.64 -23.35
C ASN A 611 29.39 5.52 -22.43
N ALA A 612 30.46 4.94 -21.87
CA ALA A 612 31.43 5.73 -21.11
C ALA A 612 32.07 6.86 -21.95
N HIS A 613 32.36 6.61 -23.22
CA HIS A 613 32.86 7.66 -24.11
C HIS A 613 31.82 8.74 -24.39
N GLU A 614 30.55 8.38 -24.57
CA GLU A 614 29.44 9.33 -24.74
C GLU A 614 29.31 10.22 -23.51
N ILE A 615 29.32 9.62 -22.29
CA ILE A 615 29.23 10.35 -21.02
C ILE A 615 30.47 11.25 -20.82
N ILE A 616 31.69 10.82 -21.21
CA ILE A 616 32.89 11.65 -21.17
C ILE A 616 32.71 12.91 -22.03
N GLU A 617 32.18 12.77 -23.25
CA GLU A 617 31.91 13.93 -24.12
C GLU A 617 30.81 14.83 -23.50
N PHE A 618 29.74 14.27 -22.95
CA PHE A 618 28.71 15.02 -22.25
C PHE A 618 29.28 15.82 -21.07
N HIS A 619 30.10 15.18 -20.22
CA HIS A 619 30.70 15.83 -19.05
C HIS A 619 31.57 17.05 -19.35
N LYS A 620 32.15 17.16 -20.56
CA LYS A 620 32.92 18.36 -20.98
C LYS A 620 32.06 19.63 -20.96
N GLY A 621 30.75 19.51 -21.18
CA GLY A 621 29.79 20.61 -21.20
C GLY A 621 29.13 20.91 -19.84
N VAL A 622 29.07 19.95 -18.93
CA VAL A 622 28.29 20.05 -17.69
C VAL A 622 28.67 21.26 -16.83
N ARG A 623 29.97 21.54 -16.67
CA ARG A 623 30.44 22.72 -15.93
C ARG A 623 29.80 24.01 -16.45
N THR A 624 29.88 24.20 -17.76
CA THR A 624 29.33 25.40 -18.41
C THR A 624 27.81 25.50 -18.19
N LEU A 625 27.10 24.39 -18.27
CA LEU A 625 25.64 24.36 -18.02
C LEU A 625 25.30 24.73 -16.58
N VAL A 626 26.08 24.27 -15.60
CA VAL A 626 25.91 24.62 -14.18
C VAL A 626 26.19 26.10 -13.94
N GLU A 627 27.28 26.63 -14.51
CA GLU A 627 27.67 28.06 -14.42
C GLU A 627 26.59 28.97 -15.07
N GLU A 628 26.16 28.64 -16.28
CA GLU A 628 25.13 29.39 -17.01
C GLU A 628 23.77 29.35 -16.32
N THR A 629 23.42 28.22 -15.70
CA THR A 629 22.20 28.12 -14.88
C THR A 629 22.27 29.12 -13.71
N GLY A 630 23.37 29.19 -13.01
CA GLY A 630 23.55 30.15 -11.93
C GLY A 630 23.45 31.60 -12.40
N GLN A 631 24.11 31.96 -13.51
CA GLN A 631 24.11 33.30 -14.09
C GLN A 631 22.70 33.69 -14.58
N LEU A 632 21.98 32.75 -15.19
CA LEU A 632 20.63 32.96 -15.66
C LEU A 632 19.69 33.31 -14.50
N LEU A 633 19.85 32.65 -13.35
CA LEU A 633 19.09 33.00 -12.14
C LEU A 633 19.47 34.38 -11.60
N GLU A 634 20.72 34.75 -11.57
CA GLU A 634 21.15 36.08 -11.12
C GLU A 634 20.54 37.21 -11.95
N ILE A 635 20.34 36.96 -13.25
CA ILE A 635 19.74 37.93 -14.16
C ILE A 635 18.19 37.96 -13.99
N HIS A 636 17.53 36.82 -13.95
CA HIS A 636 16.10 36.72 -14.17
C HIS A 636 15.28 36.42 -12.91
N TYR A 637 15.87 35.78 -11.89
CA TYR A 637 15.08 35.42 -10.72
C TYR A 637 14.67 36.63 -9.90
N ALA A 638 13.40 36.67 -9.52
CA ALA A 638 12.79 37.83 -8.87
C ALA A 638 13.43 38.24 -7.53
N ILE A 639 14.15 37.33 -6.85
CA ILE A 639 14.81 37.57 -5.57
C ILE A 639 16.33 37.45 -5.74
N PRO A 640 17.06 38.57 -5.99
CA PRO A 640 18.50 38.55 -6.32
C PRO A 640 19.38 37.91 -5.26
N GLU A 641 19.09 38.14 -3.97
CA GLU A 641 19.89 37.61 -2.87
C GLU A 641 19.83 36.07 -2.85
N VAL A 642 18.66 35.48 -3.13
CA VAL A 642 18.49 34.03 -3.24
C VAL A 642 19.17 33.50 -4.50
N ALA A 643 19.06 34.21 -5.63
CA ALA A 643 19.73 33.84 -6.88
C ALA A 643 21.26 33.72 -6.67
N LEU A 644 21.88 34.69 -6.04
CA LEU A 644 23.32 34.68 -5.73
C LEU A 644 23.70 33.53 -4.79
N LYS A 645 22.84 33.21 -3.80
CA LYS A 645 23.04 32.05 -2.92
C LYS A 645 23.03 30.76 -3.70
N VAL A 646 22.01 30.58 -4.57
CA VAL A 646 21.86 29.39 -5.40
C VAL A 646 23.03 29.21 -6.34
N SER A 647 23.43 30.26 -7.07
CA SER A 647 24.60 30.23 -7.97
C SER A 647 25.87 29.76 -7.26
N LYS A 648 26.13 30.24 -6.05
CA LYS A 648 27.28 29.80 -5.24
C LYS A 648 27.17 28.33 -4.82
N VAL A 649 25.98 27.87 -4.44
CA VAL A 649 25.76 26.47 -4.05
C VAL A 649 25.96 25.53 -5.23
N LEU A 650 25.44 25.88 -6.43
CA LEU A 650 25.65 25.10 -7.63
C LEU A 650 27.14 24.91 -7.95
N LEU A 651 27.92 25.97 -7.88
CA LEU A 651 29.36 25.92 -8.09
C LEU A 651 30.10 25.11 -7.02
N ALA A 652 29.67 25.20 -5.77
CA ALA A 652 30.24 24.40 -4.68
C ALA A 652 29.92 22.90 -4.89
N LYS A 653 28.68 22.54 -5.19
CA LYS A 653 28.29 21.16 -5.50
C LYS A 653 29.05 20.62 -6.72
N TRP A 654 29.27 21.45 -7.75
CA TRP A 654 30.12 21.06 -8.87
C TRP A 654 31.56 20.74 -8.45
N ALA A 655 32.18 21.62 -7.62
CA ALA A 655 33.52 21.41 -7.13
C ALA A 655 33.66 20.17 -6.21
N GLU A 656 32.61 19.84 -5.47
CA GLU A 656 32.49 18.60 -4.64
C GLU A 656 32.28 17.34 -5.47
N GLY A 657 31.98 17.47 -6.77
CA GLY A 657 31.72 16.33 -7.67
C GLY A 657 30.30 15.82 -7.71
N SER A 658 29.35 16.53 -7.14
CA SER A 658 27.94 16.08 -7.09
C SER A 658 27.32 15.86 -8.47
N TYR A 659 27.83 16.50 -9.52
CA TYR A 659 27.36 16.31 -10.90
C TYR A 659 28.09 15.18 -11.65
N ARG A 660 28.90 14.37 -10.99
CA ARG A 660 29.56 13.22 -11.65
C ARG A 660 28.61 12.05 -11.88
N ALA A 661 27.54 11.98 -11.12
CA ALA A 661 26.49 10.98 -11.28
C ALA A 661 25.50 11.29 -12.42
N VAL A 662 25.57 12.48 -13.02
CA VAL A 662 24.70 12.82 -14.16
C VAL A 662 25.29 12.23 -15.45
N VAL A 663 24.46 11.60 -16.25
CA VAL A 663 24.89 10.85 -17.45
C VAL A 663 24.28 11.38 -18.75
N ASP A 664 23.27 12.25 -18.64
CA ASP A 664 22.55 12.86 -19.75
C ASP A 664 21.87 14.18 -19.34
N TYR A 665 21.19 14.80 -20.28
CA TYR A 665 20.45 16.04 -20.05
C TYR A 665 19.26 15.87 -19.10
N GLU A 666 18.65 14.69 -19.04
CA GLU A 666 17.49 14.39 -18.17
C GLU A 666 17.94 14.33 -16.70
N SER A 667 18.98 13.55 -16.42
CA SER A 667 19.56 13.44 -15.08
C SER A 667 20.15 14.76 -14.61
N LEU A 668 20.79 15.54 -15.50
CA LEU A 668 21.28 16.88 -15.18
C LEU A 668 20.14 17.85 -14.85
N ALA A 669 19.07 17.84 -15.64
CA ALA A 669 17.89 18.68 -15.39
C ALA A 669 17.25 18.35 -14.03
N SER A 670 17.15 17.06 -13.72
CA SER A 670 16.61 16.57 -12.43
C SER A 670 17.47 17.01 -11.26
N GLN A 671 18.79 16.83 -11.35
CA GLN A 671 19.74 17.21 -10.30
C GLN A 671 19.76 18.74 -10.08
N LEU A 672 19.85 19.53 -11.16
CA LEU A 672 19.79 20.99 -11.08
C LEU A 672 18.46 21.44 -10.45
N THR A 673 17.32 20.84 -10.84
CA THR A 673 16.02 21.18 -10.26
C THR A 673 16.00 20.95 -8.75
N SER A 674 16.49 19.80 -8.29
CA SER A 674 16.59 19.48 -6.86
C SER A 674 17.44 20.50 -6.13
N ASP A 675 18.62 20.82 -6.66
CA ASP A 675 19.55 21.77 -6.06
C ASP A 675 18.99 23.19 -5.98
N LEU A 676 18.27 23.62 -7.02
CA LEU A 676 17.57 24.90 -7.08
C LEU A 676 16.49 24.99 -6.01
N GLN A 677 15.63 23.99 -5.94
CA GLN A 677 14.50 23.97 -5.02
C GLN A 677 14.93 23.83 -3.56
N GLU A 678 15.90 22.95 -3.27
CA GLU A 678 16.46 22.79 -1.94
C GLU A 678 17.07 24.09 -1.40
N THR A 679 17.83 24.80 -2.25
CA THR A 679 18.56 26.00 -1.84
C THR A 679 17.65 27.22 -1.72
N SER A 680 16.70 27.38 -2.63
CA SER A 680 15.80 28.53 -2.71
C SER A 680 14.55 28.39 -1.86
N GLY A 681 14.06 27.16 -1.62
CA GLY A 681 12.73 26.88 -1.08
C GLY A 681 11.59 27.20 -2.06
N ASP A 682 11.88 27.41 -3.36
CA ASP A 682 10.92 27.79 -4.39
C ASP A 682 10.74 26.65 -5.41
N HIS A 683 9.67 25.88 -5.26
CA HIS A 683 9.35 24.75 -6.13
C HIS A 683 8.98 25.14 -7.58
N ARG A 684 8.85 26.41 -7.89
CA ARG A 684 8.59 26.91 -9.26
C ARG A 684 9.86 26.95 -10.10
N LEU A 685 11.02 27.00 -9.45
CA LEU A 685 12.31 26.86 -10.12
C LEU A 685 12.48 25.41 -10.56
N HIS A 686 12.54 25.17 -11.86
CA HIS A 686 12.82 23.83 -12.38
C HIS A 686 13.53 23.93 -13.73
N ILE A 687 14.36 22.93 -13.98
CA ILE A 687 15.06 22.72 -15.22
C ILE A 687 14.37 21.57 -15.96
N PHE A 688 14.19 21.69 -17.25
CA PHE A 688 13.67 20.66 -18.13
C PHE A 688 14.40 20.65 -19.47
N TYR A 689 14.41 19.53 -20.14
CA TYR A 689 14.96 19.42 -21.48
C TYR A 689 13.85 19.39 -22.51
N CYS A 690 14.10 19.99 -23.68
CA CYS A 690 13.16 20.05 -24.77
C CYS A 690 13.89 20.07 -26.11
N ASP A 691 13.63 19.07 -26.95
CA ASP A 691 14.23 18.95 -28.30
C ASP A 691 13.66 19.95 -29.30
N ILE A 692 12.49 20.48 -29.02
CA ILE A 692 11.83 21.50 -29.83
C ILE A 692 11.87 22.81 -29.03
N GLU A 693 12.36 23.87 -29.64
CA GLU A 693 12.32 25.20 -28.99
C GLU A 693 10.90 25.47 -28.46
N PRO A 694 10.70 25.68 -27.15
CA PRO A 694 9.37 25.97 -26.62
C PRO A 694 8.83 27.17 -27.37
N GLU A 695 7.83 26.97 -28.23
CA GLU A 695 7.15 28.08 -28.87
C GLU A 695 6.78 29.05 -27.76
N SER A 696 7.14 30.32 -27.95
CA SER A 696 6.80 31.37 -27.00
C SER A 696 5.28 31.32 -26.79
N LEU A 697 4.84 30.92 -25.60
CA LEU A 697 3.42 30.82 -25.19
C LEU A 697 2.70 32.19 -25.19
N HIS A 698 3.13 33.09 -26.03
CA HIS A 698 2.48 34.33 -26.36
C HIS A 698 1.62 34.19 -27.63
N GLU A 699 0.92 33.06 -27.77
CA GLU A 699 -0.25 33.11 -28.68
C GLU A 699 -1.24 34.11 -28.08
N VAL A 700 -1.47 35.19 -28.81
CA VAL A 700 -2.55 36.13 -28.50
C VAL A 700 -3.84 35.29 -28.41
N PRO A 701 -4.57 35.28 -27.27
CA PRO A 701 -5.76 34.47 -27.12
C PRO A 701 -6.72 34.75 -28.27
N LYS A 702 -7.05 33.73 -29.04
CA LYS A 702 -7.97 33.84 -30.16
C LYS A 702 -9.35 34.18 -29.61
N ILE A 703 -9.87 35.33 -29.99
CA ILE A 703 -11.23 35.76 -29.62
C ILE A 703 -12.23 34.77 -30.26
N PRO A 704 -13.03 34.05 -29.44
CA PRO A 704 -13.96 33.05 -29.97
C PRO A 704 -15.06 33.65 -30.79
N THR A 705 -15.54 32.92 -31.80
CA THR A 705 -16.70 33.25 -32.58
C THR A 705 -17.99 33.18 -31.74
N VAL A 706 -19.06 33.83 -32.18
CA VAL A 706 -20.34 33.85 -31.45
C VAL A 706 -20.92 32.46 -31.23
N GLU A 707 -20.66 31.51 -32.14
CA GLU A 707 -21.09 30.13 -32.03
C GLU A 707 -20.25 29.35 -30.97
N GLU A 708 -18.95 29.63 -30.89
CA GLU A 708 -18.06 29.03 -29.93
C GLU A 708 -18.32 29.52 -28.50
N VAL A 709 -18.80 30.74 -28.32
CA VAL A 709 -19.09 31.35 -27.00
C VAL A 709 -20.07 30.53 -26.18
N GLY A 710 -21.14 30.00 -26.79
CA GLY A 710 -22.11 29.16 -26.09
C GLY A 710 -21.46 27.90 -25.51
N TYR A 711 -20.65 27.22 -26.30
CA TYR A 711 -19.92 26.01 -25.86
C TYR A 711 -18.91 26.33 -24.77
N ILE A 712 -18.18 27.44 -24.88
CA ILE A 712 -17.20 27.87 -23.87
C ILE A 712 -17.90 28.14 -22.53
N ILE A 713 -19.03 28.84 -22.54
CA ILE A 713 -19.77 29.16 -21.32
C ILE A 713 -20.30 27.88 -20.67
N ASP A 714 -20.91 26.98 -21.43
CA ASP A 714 -21.46 25.73 -20.90
C ASP A 714 -20.36 24.76 -20.38
N ALA A 715 -19.20 24.78 -21.03
CA ALA A 715 -18.08 23.93 -20.66
C ALA A 715 -17.34 24.43 -19.40
N LEU A 716 -17.13 25.76 -19.31
CA LEU A 716 -16.27 26.33 -18.27
C LEU A 716 -17.03 26.83 -17.04
N PHE A 717 -18.33 27.16 -17.16
CA PHE A 717 -19.08 27.80 -16.09
C PHE A 717 -20.26 26.96 -15.62
N LYS A 718 -20.43 26.86 -14.30
CA LYS A 718 -21.64 26.32 -13.66
C LYS A 718 -22.21 27.35 -12.72
N SER A 719 -23.51 27.68 -12.85
CA SER A 719 -24.18 28.63 -11.99
C SER A 719 -25.54 28.13 -11.53
N GLU A 720 -25.84 28.31 -10.25
CA GLU A 720 -27.10 27.89 -9.64
C GLU A 720 -27.46 28.84 -8.51
N VAL A 721 -28.76 28.97 -8.22
CA VAL A 721 -29.26 29.63 -7.02
C VAL A 721 -29.73 28.55 -6.05
N LEU A 722 -28.99 28.39 -4.98
CA LEU A 722 -29.25 27.42 -3.93
C LEU A 722 -30.32 27.93 -2.94
N PRO A 723 -30.91 27.03 -2.09
CA PRO A 723 -31.85 27.44 -1.07
C PRO A 723 -31.32 28.56 -0.15
N GLY A 724 -32.18 29.49 0.27
CA GLY A 724 -31.77 30.63 1.08
C GLY A 724 -31.19 31.81 0.28
N ASN A 725 -31.52 31.90 -1.03
CA ASN A 725 -31.03 32.93 -1.95
C ASN A 725 -29.51 33.01 -2.03
N VAL A 726 -28.85 31.84 -2.04
CA VAL A 726 -27.39 31.70 -2.13
C VAL A 726 -26.98 31.43 -3.59
N GLY A 727 -26.20 32.32 -4.19
CA GLY A 727 -25.61 32.11 -5.50
C GLY A 727 -24.46 31.09 -5.42
N TYR A 728 -24.38 30.19 -6.39
CA TYR A 728 -23.25 29.30 -6.62
C TYR A 728 -22.69 29.53 -8.00
N LEU A 729 -21.38 29.80 -8.06
CA LEU A 729 -20.63 30.00 -9.30
C LEU A 729 -19.39 29.11 -9.27
N ARG A 730 -19.20 28.26 -10.27
CA ARG A 730 -17.99 27.49 -10.51
C ARG A 730 -17.48 27.81 -11.92
N PHE A 731 -16.18 27.98 -12.04
CA PHE A 731 -15.46 27.98 -13.30
C PHE A 731 -14.07 27.39 -13.10
N ASP A 732 -13.65 26.53 -14.06
CA ASP A 732 -12.51 25.64 -13.86
C ASP A 732 -11.21 26.18 -14.50
N MET A 733 -11.26 27.35 -15.15
CA MET A 733 -10.11 28.01 -15.76
C MET A 733 -10.24 29.54 -15.71
N MET A 734 -9.14 30.26 -15.55
CA MET A 734 -9.04 31.71 -15.66
C MET A 734 -8.76 32.08 -17.12
N VAL A 735 -9.77 32.63 -17.78
CA VAL A 735 -9.71 33.04 -19.19
C VAL A 735 -9.11 34.43 -19.30
N ASP A 736 -8.42 34.75 -20.40
CA ASP A 736 -7.87 36.09 -20.65
C ASP A 736 -8.93 37.21 -20.61
N MET A 737 -8.53 38.39 -20.13
CA MET A 737 -9.45 39.52 -19.96
C MET A 737 -10.14 39.96 -21.27
N GLU A 738 -9.45 39.93 -22.39
CA GLU A 738 -10.05 40.35 -23.69
C GLU A 738 -11.08 39.31 -24.14
N VAL A 739 -10.84 38.03 -23.89
CA VAL A 739 -11.82 36.96 -24.14
C VAL A 739 -13.03 37.13 -23.21
N VAL A 740 -12.80 37.38 -21.90
CA VAL A 740 -13.89 37.62 -20.92
C VAL A 740 -14.74 38.84 -21.35
N LYS A 741 -14.12 39.91 -21.82
CA LYS A 741 -14.85 41.08 -22.36
C LYS A 741 -15.67 40.73 -23.60
N ALA A 742 -15.12 39.96 -24.52
CA ALA A 742 -15.79 39.56 -25.76
C ALA A 742 -17.02 38.67 -25.49
N ILE A 743 -16.95 37.74 -24.57
CA ILE A 743 -18.06 36.85 -24.16
C ILE A 743 -18.96 37.49 -23.08
N GLY A 744 -18.59 38.63 -22.57
CA GLY A 744 -19.23 39.33 -21.45
C GLY A 744 -20.74 39.50 -21.58
N PRO A 745 -21.31 39.97 -22.73
CA PRO A 745 -22.75 40.08 -22.87
C PRO A 745 -23.52 38.80 -22.60
N GLN A 746 -22.98 37.66 -23.05
CA GLN A 746 -23.55 36.32 -22.83
C GLN A 746 -23.35 35.85 -21.37
N LEU A 747 -22.18 36.06 -20.79
CA LEU A 747 -21.93 35.78 -19.38
C LEU A 747 -22.88 36.54 -18.46
N ILE A 748 -23.10 37.83 -18.71
CA ILE A 748 -24.05 38.63 -17.95
C ILE A 748 -25.46 38.06 -18.09
N LYS A 749 -25.91 37.75 -19.30
CA LYS A 749 -27.27 37.27 -19.60
C LYS A 749 -27.50 35.86 -19.00
N LEU A 750 -26.58 34.94 -19.16
CA LEU A 750 -26.79 33.52 -18.84
C LEU A 750 -26.46 33.19 -17.38
N ILE A 751 -25.49 33.87 -16.79
CA ILE A 751 -24.92 33.57 -15.48
C ILE A 751 -25.13 34.71 -14.49
N TRP A 752 -24.54 35.88 -14.77
CA TRP A 752 -24.43 36.95 -13.77
C TRP A 752 -25.78 37.55 -13.36
N SER A 753 -26.72 37.71 -14.29
CA SER A 753 -28.06 38.21 -14.00
C SER A 753 -28.84 37.40 -12.98
N LYS A 754 -28.53 36.10 -12.87
CA LYS A 754 -29.12 35.19 -11.87
C LYS A 754 -28.47 35.37 -10.51
N LEU A 755 -27.15 35.58 -10.47
CA LEU A 755 -26.33 35.57 -9.27
C LEU A 755 -26.25 36.94 -8.58
N VAL A 756 -26.28 38.04 -9.33
CA VAL A 756 -26.09 39.39 -8.81
C VAL A 756 -27.13 39.80 -7.76
N ASN A 757 -28.32 39.21 -7.81
CA ASN A 757 -29.41 39.49 -6.88
C ASN A 757 -29.44 38.53 -5.64
N THR A 758 -28.51 37.58 -5.52
CA THR A 758 -28.42 36.73 -4.35
C THR A 758 -27.83 37.48 -3.16
N ASP A 759 -28.15 37.02 -1.96
CA ASP A 759 -27.70 37.66 -0.70
C ASP A 759 -26.28 37.22 -0.30
N THR A 760 -25.90 36.02 -0.72
CA THR A 760 -24.60 35.41 -0.50
C THR A 760 -24.13 34.71 -1.77
N LEU A 761 -22.83 34.73 -2.04
CA LEU A 761 -22.26 34.05 -3.22
C LEU A 761 -21.17 33.04 -2.79
N ILE A 762 -21.26 31.82 -3.28
CA ILE A 762 -20.22 30.80 -3.22
C ILE A 762 -19.50 30.77 -4.56
N ILE A 763 -18.19 30.98 -4.57
CA ILE A 763 -17.32 30.86 -5.74
C ILE A 763 -16.51 29.59 -5.57
N ASP A 764 -16.75 28.60 -6.40
CA ASP A 764 -16.08 27.30 -6.32
C ASP A 764 -14.85 27.25 -7.21
N MET A 765 -13.68 27.32 -6.59
CA MET A 765 -12.38 27.30 -7.24
C MET A 765 -11.66 25.96 -7.06
N ARG A 766 -12.31 24.94 -6.47
CA ARG A 766 -11.68 23.65 -6.15
C ARG A 766 -11.07 22.92 -7.35
N TYR A 767 -11.57 23.21 -8.55
CA TYR A 767 -11.13 22.56 -9.79
C TYR A 767 -10.42 23.51 -10.75
N ASN A 768 -10.18 24.75 -10.30
CA ASN A 768 -9.57 25.77 -11.13
C ASN A 768 -8.05 25.77 -10.99
N THR A 769 -7.35 25.25 -11.97
CA THR A 769 -5.88 25.16 -12.01
C THR A 769 -5.20 26.48 -12.42
N GLY A 770 -5.98 27.53 -12.68
CA GLY A 770 -5.46 28.83 -13.06
C GLY A 770 -5.72 29.20 -14.51
N GLY A 771 -4.76 29.81 -15.17
CA GLY A 771 -4.81 30.37 -16.50
C GLY A 771 -4.32 31.81 -16.53
N TYR A 772 -4.99 32.70 -17.24
CA TYR A 772 -4.53 34.07 -17.45
C TYR A 772 -4.81 34.99 -16.25
N PRO A 773 -3.78 35.60 -15.62
CA PRO A 773 -3.98 36.53 -14.51
C PRO A 773 -4.59 37.87 -14.91
N THR A 774 -4.63 38.20 -16.24
CA THR A 774 -5.17 39.46 -16.80
C THR A 774 -6.62 39.68 -16.41
N ALA A 775 -7.43 38.64 -16.20
CA ALA A 775 -8.82 38.75 -15.80
C ALA A 775 -9.06 39.04 -14.32
N ILE A 776 -8.05 38.87 -13.45
CA ILE A 776 -8.23 39.05 -12.00
C ILE A 776 -8.76 40.43 -11.63
N PRO A 777 -8.20 41.55 -12.16
CA PRO A 777 -8.72 42.88 -11.87
C PRO A 777 -10.20 43.06 -12.28
N LEU A 778 -10.59 42.55 -13.43
CA LEU A 778 -11.97 42.56 -13.90
C LEU A 778 -12.89 41.75 -12.98
N LEU A 779 -12.53 40.53 -12.63
CA LEU A 779 -13.33 39.68 -11.74
C LEU A 779 -13.46 40.27 -10.34
N CYS A 780 -12.37 40.76 -9.75
CA CYS A 780 -12.39 41.42 -8.45
C CYS A 780 -13.30 42.64 -8.45
N THR A 781 -13.32 43.42 -9.56
CA THR A 781 -14.12 44.65 -9.69
C THR A 781 -15.60 44.43 -9.43
N TYR A 782 -16.16 43.27 -9.79
CA TYR A 782 -17.58 42.97 -9.53
C TYR A 782 -17.88 42.89 -8.01
N PHE A 783 -16.90 42.63 -7.18
CA PHE A 783 -17.08 42.39 -5.76
C PHE A 783 -16.77 43.59 -4.86
N PHE A 784 -16.38 44.70 -5.43
CA PHE A 784 -16.16 45.98 -4.75
C PHE A 784 -17.07 47.07 -5.26
N ASP A 785 -17.23 48.12 -4.47
CA ASP A 785 -17.99 49.33 -4.88
C ASP A 785 -17.26 50.09 -6.00
N ALA A 786 -17.99 50.92 -6.74
CA ALA A 786 -17.44 51.58 -7.89
C ALA A 786 -16.36 52.66 -7.54
N ALA A 787 -16.47 53.25 -6.37
CA ALA A 787 -15.53 54.26 -5.88
C ALA A 787 -15.37 54.16 -4.36
N PRO A 788 -14.15 54.39 -3.81
CA PRO A 788 -12.90 54.61 -4.54
C PRO A 788 -12.39 53.31 -5.19
N LEU A 789 -11.58 53.42 -6.23
CA LEU A 789 -10.91 52.29 -6.83
C LEU A 789 -10.06 51.61 -5.77
N ARG A 790 -10.11 50.26 -5.73
CA ARG A 790 -9.44 49.47 -4.72
C ARG A 790 -8.11 48.94 -5.26
N HIS A 791 -7.01 49.16 -4.50
CA HIS A 791 -5.74 48.54 -4.77
C HIS A 791 -5.84 47.06 -4.41
N LEU A 792 -5.56 46.16 -5.38
CA LEU A 792 -5.69 44.73 -5.27
C LEU A 792 -4.38 44.07 -4.83
N TYR A 793 -3.31 44.36 -5.53
CA TYR A 793 -1.95 43.91 -5.26
C TYR A 793 -0.95 44.71 -6.09
N THR A 794 0.35 44.60 -5.77
CA THR A 794 1.42 45.21 -6.61
C THR A 794 2.28 44.11 -7.20
N VAL A 795 2.62 44.21 -8.48
CA VAL A 795 3.53 43.30 -9.18
C VAL A 795 4.87 43.99 -9.34
N PHE A 796 5.92 43.33 -8.84
CA PHE A 796 7.30 43.66 -9.20
C PHE A 796 7.76 42.77 -10.33
N ASP A 797 8.26 43.32 -11.42
CA ASP A 797 8.80 42.58 -12.55
C ASP A 797 10.33 42.77 -12.59
N ARG A 798 11.05 41.68 -12.50
CA ARG A 798 12.52 41.63 -12.47
C ARG A 798 13.12 42.10 -13.80
N SER A 799 12.49 41.74 -14.92
CA SER A 799 13.03 42.00 -16.24
C SER A 799 13.02 43.51 -16.60
N THR A 800 11.99 44.20 -16.13
CA THR A 800 11.84 45.65 -16.33
C THR A 800 12.21 46.48 -15.11
N THR A 801 12.43 45.81 -13.96
CA THR A 801 12.65 46.50 -12.64
C THR A 801 11.53 47.47 -12.27
N THR A 802 10.29 47.19 -12.71
CA THR A 802 9.14 48.07 -12.48
C THR A 802 8.21 47.49 -11.42
N MET A 803 7.54 48.43 -10.71
CA MET A 803 6.46 48.11 -9.76
C MET A 803 5.15 48.61 -10.38
N THR A 804 4.21 47.74 -10.53
CA THR A 804 2.89 48.04 -11.12
C THR A 804 1.81 47.76 -10.08
N GLU A 805 1.05 48.80 -9.71
CA GLU A 805 -0.13 48.66 -8.86
C GLU A 805 -1.32 48.19 -9.70
N ILE A 806 -1.93 47.09 -9.26
CA ILE A 806 -3.13 46.54 -9.91
C ILE A 806 -4.35 46.99 -9.12
N MET A 807 -5.24 47.69 -9.80
CA MET A 807 -6.44 48.33 -9.23
C MET A 807 -7.71 47.66 -9.76
N THR A 808 -8.82 47.81 -9.04
CA THR A 808 -10.15 47.56 -9.61
C THR A 808 -10.41 48.53 -10.80
N LEU A 809 -11.21 48.05 -11.76
CA LEU A 809 -11.57 48.86 -12.95
C LEU A 809 -12.64 49.89 -12.58
N PRO A 810 -12.63 51.08 -13.25
CA PRO A 810 -13.65 52.12 -13.01
C PRO A 810 -15.02 51.64 -13.45
N GLU A 811 -15.12 50.87 -14.54
CA GLU A 811 -16.37 50.41 -15.10
C GLU A 811 -16.33 48.90 -15.37
N VAL A 812 -17.47 48.25 -15.25
CA VAL A 812 -17.71 46.86 -15.63
C VAL A 812 -19.01 46.73 -16.38
N MET A 813 -19.12 45.70 -17.17
CA MET A 813 -20.35 45.35 -17.88
C MET A 813 -21.38 44.79 -16.90
N GLY A 814 -22.57 45.34 -16.83
CA GLY A 814 -23.64 44.90 -15.95
C GLY A 814 -23.48 45.43 -14.51
N GLN A 815 -24.23 44.87 -13.57
CA GLN A 815 -24.29 45.32 -12.18
C GLN A 815 -23.18 44.67 -11.33
N ARG A 816 -22.56 45.42 -10.43
CA ARG A 816 -21.64 44.92 -9.42
C ARG A 816 -22.38 44.16 -8.33
N TYR A 817 -21.75 43.14 -7.77
CA TYR A 817 -22.21 42.44 -6.55
C TYR A 817 -22.02 43.33 -5.32
N GLY A 818 -20.98 44.16 -5.37
CA GLY A 818 -20.64 45.15 -4.36
C GLY A 818 -19.95 44.61 -3.14
N SER A 819 -19.65 45.47 -2.15
CA SER A 819 -18.86 45.11 -0.94
C SER A 819 -19.71 44.63 0.21
N SER A 820 -21.05 44.81 0.19
CA SER A 820 -21.94 44.58 1.32
C SER A 820 -22.41 43.14 1.51
N LYS A 821 -22.36 42.31 0.47
CA LYS A 821 -22.85 40.94 0.47
C LYS A 821 -21.74 39.95 0.80
N ASP A 822 -22.08 38.84 1.47
CA ASP A 822 -21.10 37.83 1.85
C ASP A 822 -20.61 37.02 0.62
N ILE A 823 -19.31 36.71 0.61
CA ILE A 823 -18.67 35.83 -0.40
C ILE A 823 -17.89 34.73 0.29
N TYR A 824 -18.04 33.50 -0.21
CA TYR A 824 -17.29 32.33 0.18
C TYR A 824 -16.56 31.78 -1.05
N ILE A 825 -15.27 31.48 -0.90
CA ILE A 825 -14.45 30.84 -1.94
C ILE A 825 -14.08 29.44 -1.46
N LEU A 826 -14.39 28.44 -2.30
CA LEU A 826 -14.02 27.04 -2.02
C LEU A 826 -12.71 26.72 -2.73
N THR A 827 -11.76 26.13 -2.01
CA THR A 827 -10.42 25.79 -2.49
C THR A 827 -10.09 24.31 -2.32
N SER A 828 -9.16 23.83 -3.12
CA SER A 828 -8.50 22.52 -2.96
C SER A 828 -7.01 22.66 -3.30
N HIS A 829 -6.27 21.57 -3.11
CA HIS A 829 -4.87 21.46 -3.56
C HIS A 829 -4.70 21.59 -5.08
N MET A 830 -5.79 21.58 -5.87
CA MET A 830 -5.75 21.85 -7.31
C MET A 830 -5.94 23.34 -7.65
N THR A 831 -6.38 24.16 -6.69
CA THR A 831 -6.54 25.60 -6.93
C THR A 831 -5.18 26.24 -7.11
N GLY A 832 -4.85 26.69 -8.31
CA GLY A 832 -3.49 27.14 -8.65
C GLY A 832 -3.40 28.42 -9.47
N SER A 833 -2.18 28.96 -9.58
CA SER A 833 -1.84 30.08 -10.49
C SER A 833 -2.80 31.28 -10.35
N ALA A 834 -3.40 31.73 -11.43
CA ALA A 834 -4.31 32.88 -11.42
C ALA A 834 -5.56 32.70 -10.52
N ALA A 835 -6.05 31.47 -10.35
CA ALA A 835 -7.14 31.15 -9.43
C ALA A 835 -6.72 31.36 -7.95
N GLU A 836 -5.50 30.95 -7.64
CA GLU A 836 -4.91 31.20 -6.34
C GLU A 836 -4.69 32.71 -6.10
N ALA A 837 -4.17 33.43 -7.08
CA ALA A 837 -3.96 34.86 -7.01
C ALA A 837 -5.28 35.61 -6.77
N PHE A 838 -6.36 35.23 -7.45
CA PHE A 838 -7.70 35.72 -7.19
C PHE A 838 -8.15 35.42 -5.75
N THR A 839 -8.01 34.20 -5.32
CA THR A 839 -8.39 33.75 -3.96
C THR A 839 -7.60 34.52 -2.91
N ARG A 840 -6.28 34.66 -3.11
CA ARG A 840 -5.40 35.41 -2.21
C ARG A 840 -5.80 36.89 -2.11
N THR A 841 -6.05 37.51 -3.25
CA THR A 841 -6.50 38.90 -3.32
C THR A 841 -7.79 39.12 -2.55
N MET A 842 -8.78 38.26 -2.74
CA MET A 842 -10.07 38.36 -2.06
C MET A 842 -9.97 38.10 -0.55
N LYS A 843 -9.05 37.22 -0.17
CA LYS A 843 -8.73 36.94 1.23
C LYS A 843 -8.01 38.11 1.89
N ASP A 844 -6.91 38.59 1.29
CA ASP A 844 -6.09 39.66 1.85
C ASP A 844 -6.87 40.96 2.04
N LEU A 845 -7.83 41.22 1.20
CA LEU A 845 -8.72 42.37 1.26
C LEU A 845 -9.95 42.16 2.16
N ASP A 846 -10.01 41.07 2.92
CA ASP A 846 -11.13 40.68 3.81
C ASP A 846 -12.49 40.65 3.03
N ARG A 847 -12.44 40.37 1.70
CA ARG A 847 -13.63 40.38 0.88
C ARG A 847 -14.34 39.06 0.81
N ALA A 848 -13.62 37.94 1.03
CA ALA A 848 -14.19 36.61 0.97
C ALA A 848 -13.67 35.72 2.12
N THR A 849 -14.54 34.82 2.60
CA THR A 849 -14.16 33.72 3.49
C THR A 849 -13.73 32.52 2.66
N VAL A 850 -12.51 32.05 2.83
CA VAL A 850 -11.97 30.88 2.10
C VAL A 850 -12.21 29.62 2.93
N ILE A 851 -12.76 28.59 2.27
CA ILE A 851 -13.12 27.29 2.89
C ILE A 851 -12.58 26.16 2.01
N GLY A 852 -11.90 25.21 2.59
CA GLY A 852 -11.39 24.04 1.85
C GLY A 852 -10.00 23.62 2.27
N GLU A 853 -9.21 23.19 1.32
CA GLU A 853 -7.82 22.83 1.48
C GLU A 853 -6.90 24.01 1.15
N PRO A 854 -5.64 24.02 1.63
CA PRO A 854 -4.62 24.92 1.12
C PRO A 854 -4.48 24.79 -0.40
N THR A 855 -4.21 25.91 -1.08
CA THR A 855 -4.00 25.91 -2.53
C THR A 855 -2.60 25.40 -2.90
N VAL A 856 -2.35 25.13 -4.21
CA VAL A 856 -1.10 24.49 -4.67
C VAL A 856 0.16 25.31 -4.38
N GLY A 857 0.03 26.62 -4.31
CA GLY A 857 1.18 27.55 -4.22
C GLY A 857 1.74 27.93 -5.58
N GLY A 858 2.42 29.07 -5.64
CA GLY A 858 3.11 29.50 -6.86
C GLY A 858 2.29 30.30 -7.84
N SER A 859 1.48 31.23 -7.39
CA SER A 859 0.48 31.96 -8.16
C SER A 859 0.96 32.93 -9.25
N LEU A 860 2.25 32.94 -9.66
CA LEU A 860 2.80 33.97 -10.54
C LEU A 860 3.60 33.46 -11.71
N SER A 861 3.75 34.32 -12.73
CA SER A 861 4.45 33.99 -13.97
C SER A 861 5.91 33.64 -13.74
N SER A 862 6.34 32.57 -14.39
CA SER A 862 7.74 32.23 -14.62
C SER A 862 8.09 32.51 -16.08
N GLY A 863 9.28 33.01 -16.32
CA GLY A 863 9.87 33.04 -17.65
C GLY A 863 10.54 31.72 -17.97
N THR A 864 10.54 31.33 -19.23
CA THR A 864 11.30 30.18 -19.74
C THR A 864 12.54 30.68 -20.45
N TYR A 865 13.70 30.19 -20.04
CA TYR A 865 14.99 30.65 -20.56
C TYR A 865 15.85 29.44 -20.95
N ARG A 866 16.47 29.51 -22.12
CA ARG A 866 17.40 28.48 -22.59
C ARG A 866 18.72 28.58 -21.84
N ILE A 867 19.28 27.46 -21.41
CA ILE A 867 20.55 27.40 -20.73
C ILE A 867 21.66 27.16 -21.76
N ALA A 868 22.53 28.15 -21.97
CA ALA A 868 23.59 28.11 -22.98
C ALA A 868 23.03 27.69 -24.35
N ASP A 869 23.86 27.04 -25.17
CA ASP A 869 23.47 26.49 -26.47
C ASP A 869 23.04 25.02 -26.39
N SER A 870 22.27 24.69 -25.33
CA SER A 870 21.85 23.33 -25.06
C SER A 870 20.34 23.12 -25.30
N ILE A 871 19.85 21.93 -25.08
CA ILE A 871 18.41 21.59 -25.06
C ILE A 871 17.77 21.78 -23.69
N LEU A 872 18.51 22.33 -22.72
CA LEU A 872 18.01 22.61 -21.38
C LEU A 872 17.34 23.99 -21.30
N TYR A 873 16.25 24.04 -20.60
CA TYR A 873 15.50 25.25 -20.30
C TYR A 873 15.25 25.38 -18.79
N ALA A 874 15.30 26.60 -18.29
CA ALA A 874 14.97 26.96 -16.93
C ALA A 874 13.62 27.67 -16.87
N SER A 875 12.72 27.19 -16.05
CA SER A 875 11.54 27.94 -15.62
C SER A 875 11.92 28.77 -14.39
N VAL A 876 11.93 30.09 -14.56
CA VAL A 876 12.42 31.02 -13.53
C VAL A 876 11.33 32.02 -13.16
N PRO A 877 10.87 32.03 -11.89
CA PRO A 877 9.97 33.05 -11.39
C PRO A 877 10.63 34.43 -11.46
N ASN A 878 10.15 35.25 -12.38
CA ASN A 878 10.70 36.59 -12.66
C ASN A 878 9.84 37.72 -12.12
N GLN A 879 8.72 37.43 -11.46
CA GLN A 879 7.83 38.40 -10.84
C GLN A 879 7.60 38.09 -9.36
N LEU A 880 7.38 39.13 -8.55
CA LEU A 880 6.88 39.05 -7.17
C LEU A 880 5.55 39.77 -7.08
N VAL A 881 4.62 39.23 -6.32
CA VAL A 881 3.40 39.94 -5.93
C VAL A 881 3.46 40.34 -4.48
N LEU A 882 3.11 41.58 -4.22
CA LEU A 882 3.03 42.15 -2.90
C LEU A 882 1.57 42.41 -2.54
N SER A 883 1.19 41.99 -1.35
CA SER A 883 -0.13 42.24 -0.78
C SER A 883 -0.38 43.76 -0.68
N ALA A 884 -1.52 44.23 -1.19
CA ALA A 884 -1.94 45.62 -1.05
C ALA A 884 -2.15 46.05 0.41
N VAL A 885 -2.38 45.09 1.30
CA VAL A 885 -2.66 45.36 2.74
C VAL A 885 -1.40 45.37 3.55
N THR A 886 -0.50 44.41 3.36
CA THR A 886 0.68 44.22 4.20
C THR A 886 1.98 44.70 3.59
N GLY A 887 2.01 44.95 2.28
CA GLY A 887 3.21 45.27 1.50
C GLY A 887 4.22 44.10 1.40
N LYS A 888 3.90 42.93 1.97
CA LYS A 888 4.78 41.76 1.94
C LYS A 888 4.56 40.94 0.69
N VAL A 889 5.63 40.29 0.23
CA VAL A 889 5.59 39.32 -0.86
C VAL A 889 4.69 38.14 -0.47
N TRP A 890 3.90 37.69 -1.40
CA TRP A 890 3.05 36.51 -1.21
C TRP A 890 3.93 35.25 -1.02
N SER A 891 3.50 34.40 -0.07
CA SER A 891 4.17 33.13 0.15
C SER A 891 3.97 32.19 -1.03
N VAL A 892 4.98 31.43 -1.36
CA VAL A 892 4.92 30.33 -2.34
C VAL A 892 4.17 29.09 -1.84
N SER A 893 3.84 29.04 -0.53
CA SER A 893 3.20 27.89 0.10
C SER A 893 1.68 27.78 -0.12
N GLY A 894 1.13 28.64 -0.98
CA GLY A 894 -0.29 28.65 -1.26
C GLY A 894 -1.12 29.53 -0.32
N VAL A 895 -2.43 29.48 -0.48
CA VAL A 895 -3.42 30.22 0.31
C VAL A 895 -4.03 29.28 1.34
N GLU A 896 -3.71 29.51 2.61
CA GLU A 896 -4.37 28.80 3.72
C GLU A 896 -5.84 29.24 3.82
N PRO A 897 -6.81 28.30 3.92
CA PRO A 897 -8.21 28.64 4.08
C PRO A 897 -8.49 29.20 5.48
N HIS A 898 -9.57 29.99 5.62
CA HIS A 898 -10.09 30.42 6.93
C HIS A 898 -10.74 29.24 7.68
N VAL A 899 -11.36 28.32 6.95
CA VAL A 899 -11.99 27.11 7.46
C VAL A 899 -11.45 25.91 6.69
N VAL A 900 -10.66 25.06 7.38
CA VAL A 900 -10.11 23.86 6.80
C VAL A 900 -11.20 22.80 6.63
N ALA A 901 -11.33 22.27 5.43
CA ALA A 901 -12.25 21.18 5.07
C ALA A 901 -11.66 20.38 3.90
N GLN A 902 -11.96 19.09 3.81
CA GLN A 902 -11.61 18.32 2.63
C GLN A 902 -12.38 18.85 1.40
N ALA A 903 -11.75 18.84 0.24
CA ALA A 903 -12.34 19.41 -0.97
C ALA A 903 -13.77 18.91 -1.28
N PRO A 904 -14.09 17.59 -1.17
CA PRO A 904 -15.46 17.12 -1.38
C PRO A 904 -16.49 17.74 -0.43
N ASP A 905 -16.08 18.04 0.82
CA ASP A 905 -16.97 18.51 1.89
C ASP A 905 -17.09 20.04 1.96
N ALA A 906 -16.21 20.79 1.30
CA ALA A 906 -16.11 22.25 1.40
C ALA A 906 -17.43 22.95 1.08
N LEU A 907 -18.17 22.49 0.07
CA LEU A 907 -19.48 23.06 -0.28
C LEU A 907 -20.51 22.86 0.85
N ALA A 908 -20.58 21.68 1.42
CA ALA A 908 -21.51 21.39 2.53
C ALA A 908 -21.14 22.18 3.79
N VAL A 909 -19.83 22.39 4.03
CA VAL A 909 -19.34 23.24 5.13
C VAL A 909 -19.76 24.71 4.91
N ALA A 910 -19.56 25.24 3.70
CA ALA A 910 -19.99 26.59 3.34
C ALA A 910 -21.50 26.79 3.55
N GLN A 911 -22.33 25.88 3.06
CA GLN A 911 -23.78 25.91 3.22
C GLN A 911 -24.20 25.91 4.70
N ARG A 912 -23.56 25.11 5.56
CA ARG A 912 -23.82 25.09 7.00
C ARG A 912 -23.49 26.44 7.65
N ILE A 913 -22.35 27.04 7.32
CA ILE A 913 -21.93 28.33 7.83
C ILE A 913 -22.92 29.42 7.41
N ILE A 914 -23.31 29.44 6.14
CA ILE A 914 -24.27 30.41 5.60
C ILE A 914 -25.61 30.26 6.30
N THR A 915 -26.14 29.04 6.42
CA THR A 915 -27.42 28.78 7.09
C THR A 915 -27.39 29.25 8.54
N ALA A 916 -26.32 28.95 9.27
CA ALA A 916 -26.16 29.42 10.64
C ALA A 916 -26.12 30.97 10.77
N ARG A 917 -25.52 31.66 9.77
CA ARG A 917 -25.52 33.14 9.74
C ARG A 917 -26.88 33.71 9.39
N LEU A 918 -27.63 33.10 8.48
CA LEU A 918 -29.00 33.55 8.13
C LEU A 918 -29.94 33.43 9.34
N VAL A 919 -29.91 32.32 10.03
CA VAL A 919 -30.71 32.10 11.26
C VAL A 919 -30.40 33.16 12.34
N LYS A 920 -29.11 33.50 12.53
CA LYS A 920 -28.72 34.56 13.47
C LYS A 920 -29.22 35.94 13.04
N ARG A 921 -29.20 36.28 11.77
CA ARG A 921 -29.73 37.53 11.23
C ARG A 921 -31.25 37.65 11.43
N GLU A 922 -32.01 36.56 11.27
CA GLU A 922 -33.46 36.51 11.47
C GLU A 922 -33.82 36.60 12.97
N GLN A 923 -32.96 36.15 13.88
CA GLN A 923 -33.16 36.20 15.32
C GLN A 923 -32.73 37.53 15.97
N GLY A 924 -32.16 38.47 15.17
CA GLY A 924 -31.83 39.83 15.66
C GLY A 924 -30.67 39.88 16.65
N THR A 925 -29.81 38.90 16.66
CA THR A 925 -28.60 38.82 17.51
C THR A 925 -27.32 38.87 16.72
#